data_e5249747418e4cfc32c297fe5a043a22
#
_entry.id   e5249747418e4cfc32c297fe5a043a22
#
_cell.length_a   1.000
_cell.length_b   1.000
_cell.length_c   1.000
_cell.angle_alpha   90.00
_cell.angle_beta   90.00
_cell.angle_gamma   90.00
#
_symmetry.space_group_name_H-M   'P 1'
#
loop_
_entity.id
_entity.type
_entity.pdbx_description
1 polymer ?
#
loop_
_entity_poly.entity_id
_entity_poly.type
_entity_poly.pdbx_seq_one_letter_code
_entity_poly.pdbx_strand_id
1 'polypeptide(L)'
;MKKMILALLAAVFVFPLSAQTWVRVNQAGYLPDDVKVAVLISTERTGGDFCVFDALTGTEVLRGAGREADPSKWALQSGWRLDFSALRTPGSYYIEAGGVRSPIFRIGNDVYDGLADYLLTYMRQQRCGDNPYNDRLCHQHDGYIVDHPTRTGERIDVTGGWHDATDYLQYMTTSSTSIYQMAFAWKYTEDKSIFKDVYDASGRPGANGIPDLIDEIKWGLDWLDKMNPAPREMYYQIADDRDHAGMRLPYLDSVDYGYGPGKGRPVYFVTGKPQIAYKKVNRTTGVSSAAGKFASTFALGADVIREWYPDFAAKIEGKVQDAWDFALEFPGNTQTACVVSPYFYEEDTWVDDVELAAATQYALGKGDWWKQQAAYWGELEPVSPWMERGRGPGKEYHHYQWYPFINLGHWLLASGEDAAVRAEFAGYMRQGLQDLRERAGNDPFLHGVPYLWCSNNLTSAAVTQACLYERATGDTTFREMEAALRDWLLGCNPWGTSMICGWPQAQMPGYDTPTDPHSSYVQVNGDLPLGGLVDGPIYSQLFLERAGSSLRHPDGFAVLNKGIAVYHDDIGDYASNEPTMDGTAGLVAYAAALETRGHADKDFTKDRFGAIVRVNPGQKVIYLCFTADVNFNGGETVLNTLKRHGVKGNFFLTGNCLRHEANRELIGRIVSEGHYAGGHSDGHVLYCDWGAARPALMSADSIIADLRANYAELACFGVGREQAQWFLPPYEHYSDFSVQVLEAMGLRVVNYTPGIGTPADYTTPDMKSYKPAQPLISGLWKFEREQGLDGALLLIHPGVDESRPKGERLYNRLGEIIRYLKKKGYRFDRLP
;
A
#
# COMPACT_ATOMS: atom_id res chain seq x y z
N MET A 1 59.65 -24.82 46.28
CA MET A 1 58.68 -24.97 45.23
C MET A 1 57.64 -23.86 45.39
N LYS A 2 57.84 -22.77 44.67
CA LYS A 2 56.95 -21.57 44.74
C LYS A 2 55.86 -21.72 43.64
N LYS A 3 54.64 -21.75 44.06
CA LYS A 3 53.50 -21.65 43.13
C LYS A 3 53.35 -20.19 42.72
N MET A 4 53.59 -19.88 41.46
CA MET A 4 53.20 -18.62 40.80
C MET A 4 51.71 -18.71 40.39
N ILE A 5 50.91 -17.87 41.01
CA ILE A 5 49.47 -17.65 40.56
C ILE A 5 49.52 -16.55 39.53
N LEU A 6 49.23 -16.90 38.28
CA LEU A 6 49.05 -15.96 37.18
C LEU A 6 47.59 -15.44 37.22
N ALA A 7 47.41 -14.20 37.66
CA ALA A 7 46.12 -13.51 37.58
C ALA A 7 45.94 -12.97 36.14
N LEU A 8 45.05 -13.59 35.37
CA LEU A 8 44.61 -13.04 34.08
C LEU A 8 43.64 -11.90 34.39
N LEU A 9 44.07 -10.66 34.21
CA LEU A 9 43.19 -9.51 34.10
C LEU A 9 42.47 -9.58 32.72
N ALA A 10 41.20 -9.98 32.70
CA ALA A 10 40.34 -9.80 31.54
C ALA A 10 40.02 -8.30 31.46
N ALA A 11 40.68 -7.59 30.58
CA ALA A 11 40.29 -6.23 30.20
C ALA A 11 38.96 -6.35 29.39
N VAL A 12 37.87 -6.02 30.04
CA VAL A 12 36.61 -5.79 29.33
C VAL A 12 36.78 -4.51 28.51
N PHE A 13 37.07 -4.66 27.24
CA PHE A 13 36.96 -3.54 26.30
C PHE A 13 35.48 -3.18 26.17
N VAL A 14 35.02 -2.23 26.99
CA VAL A 14 33.81 -1.51 26.73
C VAL A 14 34.11 -0.61 25.53
N PHE A 15 33.76 -1.06 24.33
CA PHE A 15 33.68 -0.16 23.20
C PHE A 15 32.62 0.88 23.56
N PRO A 16 32.93 2.19 23.52
CA PRO A 16 31.87 3.18 23.65
C PRO A 16 30.89 2.93 22.52
N LEU A 17 29.60 2.69 22.85
CA LEU A 17 28.56 2.74 21.87
C LEU A 17 28.66 4.14 21.24
N SER A 18 29.00 4.21 19.94
CA SER A 18 28.99 5.48 19.24
C SER A 18 27.56 6.02 19.28
N ALA A 19 27.42 7.33 19.46
CA ALA A 19 26.16 8.01 19.37
C ALA A 19 25.40 7.60 18.10
N GLN A 20 24.15 7.22 18.25
CA GLN A 20 23.30 6.85 17.13
C GLN A 20 22.09 7.76 17.11
N THR A 21 21.88 8.38 15.95
CA THR A 21 20.81 9.33 15.71
C THR A 21 20.12 8.98 14.40
N TRP A 22 18.80 9.08 14.38
CA TRP A 22 17.99 8.78 13.20
C TRP A 22 16.90 9.83 12.98
N VAL A 23 16.64 10.14 11.72
CA VAL A 23 15.42 10.83 11.29
C VAL A 23 14.53 9.84 10.57
N ARG A 24 13.35 9.59 11.11
CA ARG A 24 12.36 8.65 10.60
C ARG A 24 11.30 9.39 9.79
N VAL A 25 10.92 8.85 8.65
CA VAL A 25 9.93 9.42 7.72
C VAL A 25 9.03 8.32 7.19
N ASN A 26 7.87 8.69 6.67
CA ASN A 26 7.06 7.80 5.86
C ASN A 26 7.78 7.54 4.53
N GLN A 27 8.15 6.30 4.28
CA GLN A 27 8.92 5.90 3.10
C GLN A 27 8.08 5.87 1.82
N ALA A 28 6.76 5.65 1.91
CA ALA A 28 5.86 5.77 0.76
C ALA A 28 5.75 7.23 0.31
N GLY A 29 5.87 8.18 1.24
CA GLY A 29 5.75 9.61 0.99
C GLY A 29 4.49 10.22 1.61
N TYR A 30 4.16 11.42 1.15
CA TYR A 30 3.07 12.23 1.71
C TYR A 30 2.26 12.88 0.58
N LEU A 31 0.95 12.99 0.77
CA LEU A 31 0.14 13.86 -0.09
C LEU A 31 0.47 15.35 0.20
N PRO A 32 0.32 16.25 -0.77
CA PRO A 32 0.64 17.67 -0.58
C PRO A 32 -0.05 18.32 0.63
N ASP A 33 -1.31 17.94 0.88
CA ASP A 33 -2.15 18.50 1.95
C ASP A 33 -2.16 17.70 3.25
N ASP A 34 -1.37 16.61 3.33
CA ASP A 34 -1.23 15.80 4.54
C ASP A 34 -0.60 16.58 5.70
N VAL A 35 -0.89 16.13 6.92
CA VAL A 35 -0.02 16.37 8.08
C VAL A 35 1.25 15.55 7.86
N LYS A 36 2.40 16.24 7.82
CA LYS A 36 3.72 15.67 7.52
C LYS A 36 4.66 15.90 8.68
N VAL A 37 4.96 14.83 9.45
CA VAL A 37 5.83 14.93 10.64
C VAL A 37 6.89 13.83 10.57
N ALA A 38 8.15 14.23 10.47
CA ALA A 38 9.27 13.32 10.68
C ALA A 38 9.60 13.21 12.17
N VAL A 39 10.26 12.13 12.56
CA VAL A 39 10.67 11.90 13.95
C VAL A 39 12.19 11.79 14.04
N LEU A 40 12.80 12.67 14.83
CA LEU A 40 14.22 12.59 15.20
C LEU A 40 14.31 11.87 16.55
N ILE A 41 15.09 10.78 16.60
CA ILE A 41 15.41 10.04 17.82
C ILE A 41 16.91 9.84 17.96
N SER A 42 17.41 9.83 19.21
CA SER A 42 18.85 9.64 19.46
C SER A 42 19.14 8.95 20.79
N THR A 43 20.24 8.17 20.82
CA THR A 43 20.83 7.63 22.05
C THR A 43 21.56 8.70 22.88
N GLU A 44 21.70 9.92 22.37
CA GLU A 44 22.31 11.07 23.04
C GLU A 44 21.39 12.29 23.00
N ARG A 45 21.75 13.32 23.73
CA ARG A 45 21.02 14.60 23.70
C ARG A 45 21.32 15.37 22.42
N THR A 46 20.28 15.69 21.68
CA THR A 46 20.34 16.49 20.43
C THR A 46 19.33 17.61 20.45
N GLY A 47 19.57 18.66 19.64
CA GLY A 47 18.57 19.70 19.34
C GLY A 47 17.56 19.22 18.30
N GLY A 48 16.42 19.91 18.24
CA GLY A 48 15.32 19.59 17.32
C GLY A 48 15.24 20.51 16.08
N ASP A 49 16.21 21.39 15.85
CA ASP A 49 16.23 22.22 14.63
C ASP A 49 16.44 21.33 13.40
N PHE A 50 15.73 21.63 12.33
CA PHE A 50 15.79 20.86 11.10
C PHE A 50 15.70 21.70 9.84
N CYS A 51 16.22 21.18 8.75
CA CYS A 51 16.09 21.73 7.41
C CYS A 51 15.61 20.66 6.45
N VAL A 52 14.72 21.04 5.53
CA VAL A 52 14.27 20.18 4.43
C VAL A 52 14.95 20.66 3.15
N PHE A 53 15.50 19.72 2.40
CA PHE A 53 16.21 19.97 1.16
C PHE A 53 15.51 19.25 0.00
N ASP A 54 15.45 19.90 -1.14
CA ASP A 54 15.12 19.25 -2.41
C ASP A 54 16.21 18.21 -2.74
N ALA A 55 15.82 16.96 -2.95
CA ALA A 55 16.76 15.84 -3.11
C ALA A 55 17.52 15.90 -4.43
N LEU A 56 16.94 16.51 -5.47
CA LEU A 56 17.57 16.63 -6.78
C LEU A 56 18.58 17.77 -6.81
N THR A 57 18.20 18.96 -6.32
CA THR A 57 19.02 20.16 -6.42
C THR A 57 19.90 20.41 -5.20
N GLY A 58 19.59 19.81 -4.06
CA GLY A 58 20.26 20.10 -2.78
C GLY A 58 19.91 21.47 -2.18
N THR A 59 18.88 22.14 -2.70
CA THR A 59 18.45 23.45 -2.23
C THR A 59 17.64 23.31 -0.93
N GLU A 60 17.93 24.10 0.09
CA GLU A 60 17.09 24.22 1.28
C GLU A 60 15.74 24.85 0.90
N VAL A 61 14.64 24.14 1.19
CA VAL A 61 13.27 24.56 0.83
C VAL A 61 12.42 24.90 2.05
N LEU A 62 12.81 24.42 3.23
CA LEU A 62 12.12 24.72 4.49
C LEU A 62 13.09 24.56 5.65
N ARG A 63 12.94 25.42 6.66
CA ARG A 63 13.63 25.36 7.96
C ARG A 63 12.61 25.44 9.07
N GLY A 64 12.78 24.62 10.12
CA GLY A 64 11.88 24.58 11.26
C GLY A 64 12.58 24.19 12.56
N ALA A 65 11.83 24.34 13.66
CA ALA A 65 12.20 23.83 14.98
C ALA A 65 11.24 22.70 15.36
N GLY A 66 11.78 21.56 15.77
CA GLY A 66 11.00 20.43 16.23
C GLY A 66 10.31 20.68 17.57
N ARG A 67 9.22 19.97 17.81
CA ARG A 67 8.56 19.88 19.12
C ARG A 67 9.19 18.75 19.92
N GLU A 68 9.71 19.03 21.12
CA GLU A 68 10.28 18.00 21.98
C GLU A 68 9.23 16.96 22.40
N ALA A 69 9.62 15.70 22.38
CA ALA A 69 8.80 14.58 22.76
C ALA A 69 9.55 13.66 23.74
N ASP A 70 8.84 12.86 24.50
CA ASP A 70 9.42 11.97 25.50
C ASP A 70 9.82 10.60 24.88
N PRO A 71 11.12 10.35 24.67
CA PRO A 71 11.61 9.11 24.07
C PRO A 71 11.83 7.99 25.11
N SER A 72 11.50 8.23 26.39
CA SER A 72 11.91 7.36 27.51
C SER A 72 11.43 5.92 27.36
N LYS A 73 10.23 5.70 26.84
CA LYS A 73 9.70 4.34 26.59
C LYS A 73 10.50 3.56 25.55
N TRP A 74 11.31 4.24 24.72
CA TRP A 74 12.18 3.65 23.70
C TRP A 74 13.63 3.48 24.20
N ALA A 75 13.89 3.77 25.48
CA ALA A 75 15.24 3.78 26.08
C ALA A 75 16.21 4.73 25.36
N LEU A 76 15.71 5.84 24.81
CA LEU A 76 16.46 6.86 24.09
C LEU A 76 16.58 8.15 24.91
N GLN A 77 17.52 9.05 24.53
CA GLN A 77 17.81 10.28 25.25
C GLN A 77 17.16 11.52 24.62
N SER A 78 16.85 11.47 23.33
CA SER A 78 16.18 12.58 22.61
C SER A 78 15.11 12.06 21.69
N GLY A 79 14.01 12.80 21.64
CA GLY A 79 12.89 12.62 20.73
C GLY A 79 12.33 13.96 20.29
N TRP A 80 12.16 14.17 19.00
CA TRP A 80 11.62 15.42 18.42
C TRP A 80 10.66 15.09 17.30
N ARG A 81 9.56 15.81 17.24
CA ARG A 81 8.61 15.78 16.12
C ARG A 81 8.88 16.98 15.22
N LEU A 82 9.23 16.71 13.98
CA LEU A 82 9.68 17.68 12.98
C LEU A 82 8.53 17.90 11.99
N ASP A 83 7.71 18.91 12.24
CA ASP A 83 6.55 19.24 11.40
C ASP A 83 6.98 20.06 10.19
N PHE A 84 6.80 19.48 9.00
CA PHE A 84 7.04 20.11 7.71
C PHE A 84 5.78 20.17 6.83
N SER A 85 4.58 20.12 7.42
CA SER A 85 3.29 20.15 6.71
C SER A 85 3.11 21.39 5.83
N ALA A 86 3.84 22.49 6.11
CA ALA A 86 3.84 23.68 5.28
C ALA A 86 4.43 23.46 3.87
N LEU A 87 5.28 22.45 3.69
CA LEU A 87 5.84 22.10 2.38
C LEU A 87 4.81 21.28 1.60
N ARG A 88 4.20 21.88 0.58
CA ARG A 88 3.14 21.24 -0.25
C ARG A 88 3.58 20.97 -1.67
N THR A 89 4.71 21.52 -2.09
CA THR A 89 5.22 21.38 -3.45
C THR A 89 5.55 19.92 -3.74
N PRO A 90 4.98 19.30 -4.79
CA PRO A 90 5.37 17.95 -5.21
C PRO A 90 6.85 17.85 -5.53
N GLY A 91 7.47 16.74 -5.12
CA GLY A 91 8.90 16.51 -5.34
C GLY A 91 9.46 15.48 -4.39
N SER A 92 10.79 15.31 -4.44
CA SER A 92 11.53 14.44 -3.53
C SER A 92 12.42 15.26 -2.62
N TYR A 93 12.45 14.90 -1.36
CA TYR A 93 13.06 15.68 -0.30
C TYR A 93 13.80 14.78 0.70
N TYR A 94 14.70 15.38 1.46
CA TYR A 94 15.28 14.80 2.67
C TYR A 94 15.35 15.85 3.77
N ILE A 95 15.42 15.38 5.01
CA ILE A 95 15.53 16.23 6.20
C ILE A 95 16.90 16.06 6.82
N GLU A 96 17.56 17.17 7.17
CA GLU A 96 18.75 17.20 8.03
C GLU A 96 18.37 17.69 9.42
N ALA A 97 18.62 16.88 10.44
CA ALA A 97 18.41 17.20 11.85
C ALA A 97 19.34 16.35 12.74
N GLY A 98 19.76 16.89 13.89
CA GLY A 98 20.65 16.17 14.81
C GLY A 98 21.96 15.72 14.19
N GLY A 99 22.43 16.37 13.12
CA GLY A 99 23.67 16.00 12.41
C GLY A 99 23.55 14.83 11.45
N VAL A 100 22.35 14.32 11.21
CA VAL A 100 22.09 13.20 10.29
C VAL A 100 21.07 13.58 9.24
N ARG A 101 21.00 12.76 8.18
CA ARG A 101 20.04 12.93 7.08
C ARG A 101 19.01 11.79 7.11
N SER A 102 17.74 12.12 6.84
CA SER A 102 16.70 11.13 6.62
C SER A 102 16.90 10.35 5.31
N PRO A 103 16.23 9.21 5.11
CA PRO A 103 15.94 8.72 3.77
C PRO A 103 15.29 9.80 2.91
N ILE A 104 15.43 9.69 1.58
CA ILE A 104 14.69 10.53 0.64
C ILE A 104 13.21 10.10 0.68
N PHE A 105 12.29 11.05 0.72
CA PHE A 105 10.86 10.80 0.64
C PHE A 105 10.21 11.69 -0.41
N ARG A 106 9.03 11.28 -0.89
CA ARG A 106 8.26 12.03 -1.88
C ARG A 106 7.12 12.83 -1.24
N ILE A 107 6.79 13.96 -1.86
CA ILE A 107 5.49 14.62 -1.72
C ILE A 107 4.84 14.59 -3.10
N GLY A 108 3.65 14.00 -3.22
CA GLY A 108 2.95 13.88 -4.49
C GLY A 108 1.56 13.27 -4.31
N ASN A 109 0.68 13.49 -5.28
CA ASN A 109 -0.68 12.94 -5.24
C ASN A 109 -0.72 11.43 -5.52
N ASP A 110 0.34 10.87 -6.08
CA ASP A 110 0.49 9.50 -6.54
C ASP A 110 1.26 8.58 -5.57
N VAL A 111 1.63 9.08 -4.40
CA VAL A 111 2.52 8.33 -3.48
C VAL A 111 1.90 7.06 -2.89
N TYR A 112 0.59 6.95 -2.92
CA TYR A 112 -0.15 5.76 -2.47
C TYR A 112 -0.83 5.00 -3.61
N ASP A 113 -0.68 5.42 -4.88
CA ASP A 113 -1.33 4.77 -6.02
C ASP A 113 -0.98 3.29 -6.10
N GLY A 114 -2.00 2.45 -6.15
CA GLY A 114 -1.89 0.99 -6.23
C GLY A 114 -1.65 0.27 -4.91
N LEU A 115 -1.66 0.95 -3.75
CA LEU A 115 -1.46 0.29 -2.45
C LEU A 115 -2.56 -0.73 -2.13
N ALA A 116 -3.84 -0.39 -2.37
CA ALA A 116 -4.95 -1.30 -2.10
C ALA A 116 -4.85 -2.59 -2.93
N ASP A 117 -4.55 -2.49 -4.22
CA ASP A 117 -4.35 -3.65 -5.09
C ASP A 117 -3.06 -4.43 -4.73
N TYR A 118 -2.03 -3.73 -4.23
CA TYR A 118 -0.78 -4.39 -3.81
C TYR A 118 -0.99 -5.31 -2.61
N LEU A 119 -1.82 -4.91 -1.66
CA LEU A 119 -2.20 -5.76 -0.52
C LEU A 119 -2.87 -7.07 -0.97
N LEU A 120 -3.65 -7.05 -2.05
CA LEU A 120 -4.26 -8.26 -2.62
C LEU A 120 -3.26 -9.27 -3.15
N THR A 121 -2.00 -8.89 -3.39
CA THR A 121 -0.94 -9.82 -3.79
C THR A 121 -0.69 -10.86 -2.71
N TYR A 122 -0.67 -10.44 -1.44
CA TYR A 122 -0.56 -11.36 -0.32
C TYR A 122 -1.81 -12.23 -0.17
N MET A 123 -3.01 -11.66 -0.33
CA MET A 123 -4.25 -12.43 -0.28
C MET A 123 -4.23 -13.57 -1.31
N ARG A 124 -3.82 -13.30 -2.56
CA ARG A 124 -3.69 -14.33 -3.60
C ARG A 124 -2.63 -15.39 -3.25
N GLN A 125 -1.52 -14.99 -2.59
CA GLN A 125 -0.52 -15.95 -2.12
C GLN A 125 -1.08 -16.90 -1.07
N GLN A 126 -2.00 -16.42 -0.22
CA GLN A 126 -2.62 -17.20 0.85
C GLN A 126 -3.81 -18.06 0.40
N ARG A 127 -4.25 -18.01 -0.85
CA ARG A 127 -5.37 -18.85 -1.33
C ARG A 127 -5.11 -20.34 -1.08
N CYS A 128 -6.07 -21.00 -0.45
CA CYS A 128 -6.12 -22.44 -0.24
C CYS A 128 -6.93 -23.10 -1.37
N GLY A 129 -6.65 -24.34 -1.70
CA GLY A 129 -7.31 -25.06 -2.80
C GLY A 129 -6.59 -24.87 -4.12
N ASP A 130 -6.98 -23.92 -4.96
CA ASP A 130 -6.24 -23.51 -6.16
C ASP A 130 -5.40 -22.28 -5.81
N ASN A 131 -4.11 -22.48 -5.64
CA ASN A 131 -3.19 -21.42 -5.28
C ASN A 131 -2.51 -20.86 -6.55
N PRO A 132 -2.84 -19.62 -6.97
CA PRO A 132 -2.30 -19.04 -8.20
C PRO A 132 -0.82 -18.69 -8.09
N TYR A 133 -0.31 -18.42 -6.89
CA TYR A 133 1.09 -18.08 -6.68
C TYR A 133 2.02 -19.28 -6.96
N ASN A 134 1.64 -20.47 -6.47
CA ASN A 134 2.38 -21.71 -6.70
C ASN A 134 2.02 -22.37 -8.03
N ASP A 135 0.94 -21.97 -8.67
CA ASP A 135 0.29 -22.70 -9.78
C ASP A 135 0.06 -24.19 -9.44
N ARG A 136 -0.41 -24.45 -8.23
CA ARG A 136 -0.59 -25.77 -7.64
C ARG A 136 -1.88 -25.85 -6.81
N LEU A 137 -2.44 -27.07 -6.76
CA LEU A 137 -3.53 -27.38 -5.86
C LEU A 137 -2.98 -27.80 -4.48
N CYS A 138 -3.65 -27.36 -3.40
CA CYS A 138 -3.38 -27.82 -2.04
C CYS A 138 -4.69 -28.16 -1.31
N HIS A 139 -4.63 -28.95 -0.27
CA HIS A 139 -5.72 -29.24 0.68
C HIS A 139 -7.05 -29.65 0.01
N GLN A 140 -6.98 -30.44 -1.06
CA GLN A 140 -8.12 -30.83 -1.87
C GLN A 140 -9.08 -31.84 -1.18
N HIS A 141 -8.76 -32.26 0.04
CA HIS A 141 -9.54 -33.25 0.79
C HIS A 141 -10.22 -32.69 2.04
N ASP A 142 -10.26 -31.38 2.18
CA ASP A 142 -10.90 -30.72 3.32
C ASP A 142 -12.42 -30.84 3.22
N GLY A 143 -13.16 -31.18 4.26
CA GLY A 143 -12.67 -31.48 5.62
C GLY A 143 -13.50 -32.57 6.28
N TYR A 144 -12.98 -33.13 7.37
CA TYR A 144 -13.72 -34.08 8.19
C TYR A 144 -14.36 -33.39 9.38
N ILE A 145 -15.66 -33.58 9.56
CA ILE A 145 -16.45 -32.90 10.59
C ILE A 145 -16.04 -33.37 11.97
N VAL A 146 -15.83 -32.40 12.86
CA VAL A 146 -15.55 -32.60 14.29
C VAL A 146 -16.64 -31.92 15.11
N ASP A 147 -17.05 -32.59 16.21
CA ASP A 147 -18.01 -32.11 17.21
C ASP A 147 -19.44 -31.82 16.72
N HIS A 148 -19.82 -32.30 15.55
CA HIS A 148 -21.21 -32.23 15.11
C HIS A 148 -22.07 -33.28 15.84
N PRO A 149 -23.29 -32.99 16.26
CA PRO A 149 -24.11 -33.90 17.05
C PRO A 149 -24.38 -35.27 16.40
N THR A 150 -24.42 -35.32 15.06
CA THR A 150 -24.81 -36.55 14.31
C THR A 150 -23.89 -36.88 13.13
N ARG A 151 -22.99 -35.98 12.73
CA ARG A 151 -22.21 -36.11 11.48
C ARG A 151 -20.70 -36.12 11.71
N THR A 152 -20.25 -36.19 12.96
CA THR A 152 -18.82 -36.28 13.28
C THR A 152 -18.16 -37.42 12.54
N GLY A 153 -17.06 -37.17 11.83
CA GLY A 153 -16.33 -38.10 10.99
C GLY A 153 -16.77 -38.14 9.52
N GLU A 154 -17.92 -37.53 9.17
CA GLU A 154 -18.31 -37.36 7.77
C GLU A 154 -17.41 -36.34 7.08
N ARG A 155 -17.22 -36.52 5.77
CA ARG A 155 -16.50 -35.55 4.93
C ARG A 155 -17.49 -34.58 4.27
N ILE A 156 -17.16 -33.27 4.33
CA ILE A 156 -17.84 -32.24 3.55
C ILE A 156 -16.80 -31.49 2.68
N ASP A 157 -17.24 -30.84 1.61
CA ASP A 157 -16.38 -29.95 0.82
C ASP A 157 -16.33 -28.57 1.48
N VAL A 158 -15.18 -28.26 2.06
CA VAL A 158 -14.82 -26.94 2.58
C VAL A 158 -13.49 -26.44 1.98
N THR A 159 -13.14 -26.92 0.78
CA THR A 159 -11.94 -26.47 0.06
C THR A 159 -12.07 -25.01 -0.39
N GLY A 160 -10.98 -24.26 -0.40
CA GLY A 160 -10.94 -22.85 -0.77
C GLY A 160 -10.58 -21.93 0.41
N GLY A 161 -10.89 -20.65 0.31
CA GLY A 161 -10.54 -19.66 1.33
C GLY A 161 -9.05 -19.34 1.36
N TRP A 162 -8.56 -18.86 2.50
CA TRP A 162 -7.17 -18.46 2.69
C TRP A 162 -6.56 -19.17 3.90
N HIS A 163 -5.27 -19.48 3.82
CA HIS A 163 -4.46 -19.80 4.97
C HIS A 163 -4.32 -18.55 5.85
N ASP A 164 -4.23 -18.70 7.16
CA ASP A 164 -4.22 -17.59 8.10
C ASP A 164 -2.93 -16.75 8.02
N ALA A 165 -1.78 -17.41 8.10
CA ALA A 165 -0.47 -16.78 8.09
C ALA A 165 0.60 -17.69 7.45
N THR A 166 1.64 -18.08 8.20
CA THR A 166 2.68 -19.04 7.78
C THR A 166 2.23 -20.47 7.94
N ASP A 167 1.35 -20.71 8.90
CA ASP A 167 0.61 -21.96 9.04
C ASP A 167 -0.55 -22.05 8.02
N TYR A 168 -1.19 -23.23 7.96
CA TYR A 168 -2.28 -23.47 7.01
C TYR A 168 -3.65 -23.64 7.67
N LEU A 169 -3.75 -23.27 8.95
CA LEU A 169 -5.05 -23.14 9.60
C LEU A 169 -5.93 -22.13 8.84
N GLN A 170 -7.24 -22.35 8.92
CA GLN A 170 -8.20 -21.40 8.36
C GLN A 170 -9.26 -21.15 9.41
N TYR A 171 -9.48 -19.89 9.73
CA TYR A 171 -10.47 -19.49 10.72
C TYR A 171 -11.58 -18.69 10.04
N MET A 172 -12.82 -19.04 10.38
CA MET A 172 -14.00 -18.30 9.93
C MET A 172 -13.92 -16.84 10.42
N THR A 173 -13.48 -16.64 11.66
CA THR A 173 -13.35 -15.31 12.27
C THR A 173 -12.46 -14.38 11.48
N THR A 174 -11.23 -14.78 11.13
CA THR A 174 -10.30 -13.94 10.34
C THR A 174 -10.76 -13.78 8.89
N SER A 175 -11.24 -14.87 8.29
CA SER A 175 -11.71 -14.86 6.89
C SER A 175 -12.98 -14.02 6.69
N SER A 176 -13.98 -14.14 7.58
CA SER A 176 -15.21 -13.34 7.47
C SER A 176 -14.94 -11.85 7.64
N THR A 177 -14.07 -11.49 8.58
CA THR A 177 -13.67 -10.09 8.79
C THR A 177 -12.89 -9.56 7.59
N SER A 178 -11.99 -10.36 7.01
CA SER A 178 -11.26 -9.98 5.79
C SER A 178 -12.20 -9.73 4.61
N ILE A 179 -13.17 -10.63 4.39
CA ILE A 179 -14.18 -10.44 3.35
C ILE A 179 -14.99 -9.16 3.61
N TYR A 180 -15.43 -8.98 4.87
CA TYR A 180 -16.23 -7.81 5.23
C TYR A 180 -15.47 -6.51 5.00
N GLN A 181 -14.20 -6.42 5.43
CA GLN A 181 -13.39 -5.20 5.28
C GLN A 181 -13.05 -4.91 3.81
N MET A 182 -12.75 -5.93 3.00
CA MET A 182 -12.58 -5.76 1.56
C MET A 182 -13.88 -5.32 0.87
N ALA A 183 -15.03 -5.92 1.24
CA ALA A 183 -16.35 -5.51 0.74
C ALA A 183 -16.70 -4.08 1.20
N PHE A 184 -16.34 -3.72 2.43
CA PHE A 184 -16.49 -2.36 2.96
C PHE A 184 -15.63 -1.36 2.16
N ALA A 185 -14.38 -1.70 1.86
CA ALA A 185 -13.51 -0.90 1.01
C ALA A 185 -14.16 -0.65 -0.35
N TRP A 186 -14.65 -1.69 -1.01
CA TRP A 186 -15.39 -1.51 -2.26
C TRP A 186 -16.64 -0.63 -2.09
N LYS A 187 -17.49 -0.96 -1.13
CA LYS A 187 -18.79 -0.29 -0.96
C LYS A 187 -18.64 1.21 -0.74
N TYR A 188 -17.70 1.62 0.13
CA TYR A 188 -17.59 2.99 0.64
C TYR A 188 -16.44 3.81 0.05
N THR A 189 -15.68 3.28 -0.89
CA THR A 189 -14.76 4.07 -1.73
C THR A 189 -15.57 4.74 -2.84
N GLU A 190 -15.43 6.06 -3.03
CA GLU A 190 -16.17 6.81 -4.03
C GLU A 190 -15.67 6.55 -5.44
N ASP A 191 -14.35 6.60 -5.61
CA ASP A 191 -13.71 6.40 -6.91
C ASP A 191 -13.30 4.93 -7.10
N LYS A 192 -14.14 4.18 -7.80
CA LYS A 192 -13.89 2.75 -8.07
C LYS A 192 -12.74 2.50 -9.05
N SER A 193 -12.27 3.53 -9.76
CA SER A 193 -11.21 3.38 -10.77
C SER A 193 -9.83 3.11 -10.17
N ILE A 194 -9.67 3.28 -8.87
CA ILE A 194 -8.45 2.89 -8.16
C ILE A 194 -8.26 1.36 -8.12
N PHE A 195 -9.36 0.58 -8.13
CA PHE A 195 -9.31 -0.87 -8.13
C PHE A 195 -9.13 -1.39 -9.55
N LYS A 196 -8.04 -2.11 -9.77
CA LYS A 196 -7.65 -2.61 -11.10
C LYS A 196 -8.34 -3.93 -11.45
N ASP A 197 -8.29 -4.27 -12.73
CA ASP A 197 -8.67 -5.55 -13.32
C ASP A 197 -7.48 -6.04 -14.14
N VAL A 198 -6.55 -6.74 -13.48
CA VAL A 198 -5.31 -7.25 -14.08
C VAL A 198 -5.10 -8.75 -13.85
N TYR A 199 -5.92 -9.34 -12.98
CA TYR A 199 -5.98 -10.77 -12.72
C TYR A 199 -7.37 -11.31 -13.09
N ASP A 200 -7.44 -12.60 -13.39
CA ASP A 200 -8.72 -13.30 -13.55
C ASP A 200 -9.26 -13.82 -12.21
N ALA A 201 -10.47 -14.36 -12.20
CA ALA A 201 -11.10 -14.88 -10.98
C ALA A 201 -10.30 -16.02 -10.30
N SER A 202 -9.42 -16.69 -11.03
CA SER A 202 -8.48 -17.68 -10.45
C SER A 202 -7.27 -17.03 -9.77
N GLY A 203 -7.11 -15.70 -9.89
CA GLY A 203 -5.98 -14.95 -9.35
C GLY A 203 -4.73 -15.00 -10.23
N ARG A 204 -4.84 -15.46 -11.48
CA ARG A 204 -3.75 -15.48 -12.45
C ARG A 204 -3.77 -14.23 -13.33
N PRO A 205 -2.60 -13.79 -13.86
CA PRO A 205 -2.55 -12.60 -14.71
C PRO A 205 -3.49 -12.68 -15.91
N GLY A 206 -4.35 -11.67 -16.09
CA GLY A 206 -5.32 -11.57 -17.18
C GLY A 206 -6.60 -10.88 -16.73
N ALA A 207 -6.94 -9.72 -17.31
CA ALA A 207 -8.20 -9.03 -17.02
C ALA A 207 -9.41 -9.85 -17.44
N ASN A 208 -10.47 -9.87 -16.62
CA ASN A 208 -11.71 -10.61 -16.89
C ASN A 208 -12.96 -9.72 -16.93
N GLY A 209 -12.81 -8.40 -16.81
CA GLY A 209 -13.90 -7.42 -16.75
C GLY A 209 -14.50 -7.24 -15.35
N ILE A 210 -13.86 -7.81 -14.32
CA ILE A 210 -14.24 -7.72 -12.91
C ILE A 210 -13.05 -7.17 -12.14
N PRO A 211 -13.23 -6.15 -11.29
CA PRO A 211 -12.11 -5.66 -10.45
C PRO A 211 -11.53 -6.76 -9.57
N ASP A 212 -10.20 -6.81 -9.48
CA ASP A 212 -9.45 -7.82 -8.71
C ASP A 212 -9.93 -7.96 -7.26
N LEU A 213 -10.30 -6.83 -6.64
CA LEU A 213 -10.86 -6.81 -5.28
C LEU A 213 -12.19 -7.58 -5.20
N ILE A 214 -13.05 -7.49 -6.22
CA ILE A 214 -14.32 -8.21 -6.28
C ILE A 214 -14.09 -9.72 -6.43
N ASP A 215 -13.12 -10.12 -7.26
CA ASP A 215 -12.76 -11.51 -7.42
C ASP A 215 -12.19 -12.10 -6.12
N GLU A 216 -11.41 -11.33 -5.36
CA GLU A 216 -10.88 -11.77 -4.08
C GLU A 216 -11.98 -11.88 -3.01
N ILE A 217 -12.92 -10.93 -2.95
CA ILE A 217 -14.13 -11.01 -2.11
C ILE A 217 -14.95 -12.26 -2.45
N LYS A 218 -15.16 -12.50 -3.75
CA LYS A 218 -15.91 -13.67 -4.22
C LYS A 218 -15.24 -14.98 -3.83
N TRP A 219 -13.91 -15.05 -3.92
CA TRP A 219 -13.14 -16.23 -3.47
C TRP A 219 -13.41 -16.56 -2.00
N GLY A 220 -13.35 -15.56 -1.13
CA GLY A 220 -13.65 -15.74 0.29
C GLY A 220 -15.11 -16.13 0.55
N LEU A 221 -16.06 -15.50 -0.15
CA LEU A 221 -17.48 -15.79 -0.01
C LEU A 221 -17.83 -17.21 -0.47
N ASP A 222 -17.17 -17.73 -1.51
CA ASP A 222 -17.36 -19.13 -1.93
C ASP A 222 -16.97 -20.11 -0.82
N TRP A 223 -15.89 -19.84 -0.13
CA TRP A 223 -15.48 -20.65 1.00
C TRP A 223 -16.41 -20.48 2.21
N LEU A 224 -16.78 -19.24 2.54
CA LEU A 224 -17.67 -18.97 3.66
C LEU A 224 -19.06 -19.60 3.46
N ASP A 225 -19.56 -19.64 2.24
CA ASP A 225 -20.80 -20.33 1.85
C ASP A 225 -20.73 -21.83 2.15
N LYS A 226 -19.59 -22.49 1.90
CA LYS A 226 -19.33 -23.89 2.24
C LYS A 226 -19.24 -24.14 3.75
N MET A 227 -18.76 -23.15 4.50
CA MET A 227 -18.69 -23.20 5.95
C MET A 227 -20.06 -23.02 6.65
N ASN A 228 -21.10 -22.68 5.85
CA ASN A 228 -22.51 -22.66 6.29
C ASN A 228 -23.41 -23.40 5.28
N PRO A 229 -23.32 -24.72 5.20
CA PRO A 229 -24.02 -25.51 4.16
C PRO A 229 -25.54 -25.59 4.33
N ALA A 230 -26.06 -25.43 5.55
CA ALA A 230 -27.47 -25.50 5.86
C ALA A 230 -27.84 -24.56 7.03
N PRO A 231 -29.09 -24.22 7.23
CA PRO A 231 -29.55 -23.44 8.39
C PRO A 231 -29.05 -24.06 9.72
N ARG A 232 -28.52 -23.21 10.60
CA ARG A 232 -27.91 -23.59 11.89
C ARG A 232 -26.70 -24.54 11.79
N GLU A 233 -26.23 -24.86 10.61
CA GLU A 233 -25.04 -25.66 10.41
C GLU A 233 -23.88 -24.75 10.00
N MET A 234 -23.06 -24.41 10.97
CA MET A 234 -21.92 -23.51 10.77
C MET A 234 -20.63 -24.17 11.26
N TYR A 235 -19.56 -23.90 10.53
CA TYR A 235 -18.21 -24.32 10.88
C TYR A 235 -17.31 -23.10 11.01
N TYR A 236 -16.32 -23.13 11.92
CA TYR A 236 -15.55 -21.94 12.23
C TYR A 236 -14.05 -22.09 12.11
N GLN A 237 -13.57 -23.36 11.91
CA GLN A 237 -12.14 -23.63 11.82
C GLN A 237 -11.88 -24.84 10.94
N ILE A 238 -10.84 -24.77 10.09
CA ILE A 238 -10.25 -25.91 9.40
C ILE A 238 -8.81 -26.08 9.89
N ALA A 239 -8.39 -27.33 10.12
CA ALA A 239 -7.17 -27.73 10.80
C ALA A 239 -7.19 -27.33 12.29
N ASP A 240 -6.10 -27.57 12.99
CA ASP A 240 -5.86 -27.21 14.38
C ASP A 240 -4.35 -27.06 14.62
N ASP A 241 -3.94 -26.78 15.86
CA ASP A 241 -2.56 -26.48 16.23
C ASP A 241 -1.53 -27.59 15.95
N ARG A 242 -1.95 -28.76 15.45
CA ARG A 242 -1.05 -29.75 14.84
C ARG A 242 -0.42 -29.23 13.56
N ASP A 243 -1.02 -28.20 12.94
CA ASP A 243 -0.51 -27.54 11.76
C ASP A 243 0.85 -26.85 11.97
N HIS A 244 1.16 -26.44 13.18
CA HIS A 244 2.45 -25.85 13.55
C HIS A 244 3.60 -26.88 13.47
N ALA A 245 3.65 -27.64 12.38
CA ALA A 245 4.58 -28.74 12.14
C ALA A 245 5.87 -28.33 11.41
N GLY A 246 6.14 -27.01 11.34
CA GLY A 246 7.28 -26.41 10.66
C GLY A 246 6.94 -25.87 9.26
N MET A 247 7.89 -25.12 8.71
CA MET A 247 7.71 -24.42 7.44
C MET A 247 7.77 -25.35 6.24
N ARG A 248 6.78 -25.25 5.36
CA ARG A 248 6.59 -26.04 4.16
C ARG A 248 5.72 -25.29 3.16
N LEU A 249 5.75 -25.60 1.88
CA LEU A 249 4.81 -25.03 0.92
C LEU A 249 3.45 -25.76 0.99
N PRO A 250 2.32 -25.06 0.77
CA PRO A 250 0.97 -25.62 1.02
C PRO A 250 0.66 -26.88 0.22
N TYR A 251 1.17 -27.00 -0.99
CA TYR A 251 0.99 -28.20 -1.82
C TYR A 251 1.88 -29.39 -1.41
N LEU A 252 2.81 -29.16 -0.47
CA LEU A 252 3.67 -30.19 0.14
C LEU A 252 3.23 -30.54 1.57
N ASP A 253 2.11 -29.98 2.03
CA ASP A 253 1.62 -30.30 3.37
C ASP A 253 1.32 -31.80 3.52
N SER A 254 1.89 -32.37 4.59
CA SER A 254 1.79 -33.78 4.91
C SER A 254 1.39 -34.03 6.36
N VAL A 255 0.89 -33.02 7.05
CA VAL A 255 0.41 -33.14 8.42
C VAL A 255 -0.70 -34.22 8.48
N ASP A 256 -0.63 -35.07 9.48
CA ASP A 256 -1.61 -36.14 9.70
C ASP A 256 -2.55 -35.79 10.85
N TYR A 257 -3.79 -35.52 10.52
CA TYR A 257 -4.85 -35.24 11.49
C TYR A 257 -5.62 -36.50 11.94
N GLY A 258 -5.09 -37.70 11.63
CA GLY A 258 -5.71 -38.98 11.92
C GLY A 258 -6.42 -39.61 10.73
N TYR A 259 -6.31 -38.98 9.56
CA TYR A 259 -6.91 -39.47 8.28
C TYR A 259 -5.83 -39.89 7.27
N GLY A 260 -4.56 -39.85 7.70
CA GLY A 260 -3.38 -40.08 6.89
C GLY A 260 -2.70 -38.82 6.42
N PRO A 261 -1.36 -38.84 6.21
CA PRO A 261 -0.57 -37.67 5.86
C PRO A 261 -1.12 -36.92 4.64
N GLY A 262 -1.44 -35.63 4.81
CA GLY A 262 -1.95 -34.75 3.76
C GLY A 262 -3.32 -35.13 3.18
N LYS A 263 -4.10 -35.99 3.83
CA LYS A 263 -5.36 -36.53 3.29
C LYS A 263 -6.64 -35.85 3.80
N GLY A 264 -6.56 -34.82 4.49
CA GLY A 264 -7.74 -34.11 4.94
C GLY A 264 -7.56 -33.52 6.32
N ARG A 265 -8.17 -32.39 6.50
CA ARG A 265 -8.08 -31.64 7.74
C ARG A 265 -9.41 -31.68 8.47
N PRO A 266 -9.43 -31.58 9.81
CA PRO A 266 -10.66 -31.46 10.56
C PRO A 266 -11.36 -30.13 10.26
N VAL A 267 -12.69 -30.16 10.21
CA VAL A 267 -13.53 -28.95 10.17
C VAL A 267 -14.42 -28.94 11.39
N TYR A 268 -14.30 -27.88 12.20
CA TYR A 268 -14.91 -27.80 13.52
C TYR A 268 -16.29 -27.15 13.48
N PHE A 269 -17.28 -27.86 13.98
CA PHE A 269 -18.67 -27.40 14.06
C PHE A 269 -18.85 -26.36 15.17
N VAL A 270 -19.68 -25.33 14.96
CA VAL A 270 -20.06 -24.32 15.94
C VAL A 270 -21.05 -24.94 16.93
N THR A 271 -20.56 -25.36 18.10
CA THR A 271 -21.36 -26.10 19.07
C THR A 271 -22.17 -25.23 20.03
N GLY A 272 -21.79 -23.95 20.19
CA GLY A 272 -22.34 -23.03 21.21
C GLY A 272 -22.01 -23.39 22.64
N LYS A 273 -21.11 -24.35 22.85
CA LYS A 273 -20.67 -24.80 24.18
C LYS A 273 -19.21 -25.22 24.17
N PRO A 274 -18.52 -25.28 25.33
CA PRO A 274 -17.13 -25.66 25.43
C PRO A 274 -16.82 -26.97 24.70
N GLN A 275 -15.76 -26.97 23.93
CA GLN A 275 -15.26 -28.11 23.18
C GLN A 275 -13.99 -28.63 23.83
N ILE A 276 -13.86 -29.95 23.90
CA ILE A 276 -12.67 -30.60 24.43
C ILE A 276 -11.86 -31.06 23.24
N ALA A 277 -10.73 -30.42 23.02
CA ALA A 277 -9.72 -30.85 22.09
C ALA A 277 -8.56 -31.44 22.88
N TYR A 278 -8.32 -32.74 22.76
CA TYR A 278 -7.31 -33.50 23.50
C TYR A 278 -7.44 -33.37 25.04
N LYS A 279 -6.60 -32.59 25.71
CA LYS A 279 -6.66 -32.37 27.16
C LYS A 279 -7.11 -30.94 27.55
N LYS A 280 -7.48 -30.14 26.56
CA LYS A 280 -7.82 -28.74 26.73
C LYS A 280 -9.28 -28.52 26.40
N VAL A 281 -9.90 -27.59 27.11
CA VAL A 281 -11.30 -27.19 26.94
C VAL A 281 -11.29 -25.69 26.63
N ASN A 282 -11.87 -25.31 25.47
CA ASN A 282 -12.04 -23.89 25.17
C ASN A 282 -13.14 -23.25 26.02
N ARG A 283 -13.26 -21.92 25.96
CA ARG A 283 -14.23 -21.14 26.74
C ARG A 283 -15.48 -20.74 25.94
N THR A 284 -15.85 -21.50 24.91
CA THR A 284 -17.07 -21.23 24.14
C THR A 284 -18.29 -21.11 25.04
N THR A 285 -19.04 -20.02 24.89
CA THR A 285 -20.25 -19.73 25.70
C THR A 285 -21.52 -19.66 24.86
N GLY A 286 -21.41 -19.48 23.55
CA GLY A 286 -22.52 -19.33 22.62
C GLY A 286 -22.08 -19.35 21.17
N VAL A 287 -22.96 -18.85 20.29
CA VAL A 287 -22.73 -18.86 18.84
C VAL A 287 -22.73 -17.46 18.22
N SER A 288 -23.04 -16.42 19.02
CA SER A 288 -23.30 -15.06 18.49
C SER A 288 -22.11 -14.47 17.74
N SER A 289 -20.88 -14.65 18.25
CA SER A 289 -19.69 -14.12 17.56
C SER A 289 -19.50 -14.75 16.18
N ALA A 290 -19.73 -16.06 16.05
CA ALA A 290 -19.64 -16.72 14.75
C ALA A 290 -20.84 -16.35 13.85
N ALA A 291 -22.05 -16.50 14.33
CA ALA A 291 -23.27 -16.31 13.53
C ALA A 291 -23.46 -14.84 13.11
N GLY A 292 -23.07 -13.86 13.97
CA GLY A 292 -23.05 -12.44 13.65
C GLY A 292 -22.09 -12.11 12.49
N LYS A 293 -20.89 -12.72 12.50
CA LYS A 293 -19.90 -12.60 11.42
C LYS A 293 -20.42 -13.18 10.10
N PHE A 294 -21.09 -14.34 10.12
CA PHE A 294 -21.76 -14.88 8.93
C PHE A 294 -22.84 -13.93 8.42
N ALA A 295 -23.70 -13.42 9.31
CA ALA A 295 -24.80 -12.54 8.91
C ALA A 295 -24.30 -11.23 8.28
N SER A 296 -23.37 -10.55 8.93
CA SER A 296 -22.80 -9.28 8.41
C SER A 296 -22.10 -9.47 7.10
N THR A 297 -21.25 -10.51 6.99
CA THR A 297 -20.43 -10.78 5.81
C THR A 297 -21.26 -11.22 4.61
N PHE A 298 -22.26 -12.08 4.81
CA PHE A 298 -23.17 -12.44 3.72
C PHE A 298 -24.01 -11.26 3.26
N ALA A 299 -24.46 -10.37 4.17
CA ALA A 299 -25.27 -9.22 3.83
C ALA A 299 -24.48 -8.24 2.93
N LEU A 300 -23.30 -7.79 3.38
CA LEU A 300 -22.50 -6.85 2.63
C LEU A 300 -21.89 -7.48 1.38
N GLY A 301 -21.38 -8.71 1.50
CA GLY A 301 -20.81 -9.46 0.39
C GLY A 301 -21.81 -9.67 -0.76
N ALA A 302 -23.06 -10.06 -0.44
CA ALA A 302 -24.10 -10.23 -1.44
C ALA A 302 -24.41 -8.93 -2.19
N ASP A 303 -24.46 -7.81 -1.48
CA ASP A 303 -24.70 -6.51 -2.09
C ASP A 303 -23.57 -6.13 -3.06
N VAL A 304 -22.33 -6.28 -2.61
CA VAL A 304 -21.13 -5.86 -3.36
C VAL A 304 -20.91 -6.68 -4.63
N ILE A 305 -21.10 -8.00 -4.60
CA ILE A 305 -20.80 -8.85 -5.76
C ILE A 305 -22.00 -9.00 -6.73
N ARG A 306 -23.16 -8.47 -6.40
CA ARG A 306 -24.45 -8.70 -7.12
C ARG A 306 -24.39 -8.34 -8.60
N GLU A 307 -23.62 -7.33 -8.96
CA GLU A 307 -23.49 -6.89 -10.36
C GLU A 307 -22.90 -8.00 -11.24
N TRP A 308 -21.93 -8.74 -10.73
CA TRP A 308 -21.19 -9.77 -11.48
C TRP A 308 -21.67 -11.20 -11.20
N TYR A 309 -22.19 -11.45 -9.99
CA TYR A 309 -22.57 -12.77 -9.51
C TYR A 309 -23.98 -12.80 -8.91
N PRO A 310 -25.05 -12.44 -9.67
CA PRO A 310 -26.40 -12.20 -9.13
C PRO A 310 -27.02 -13.44 -8.47
N ASP A 311 -26.84 -14.63 -9.05
CA ASP A 311 -27.42 -15.88 -8.49
C ASP A 311 -26.75 -16.27 -7.18
N PHE A 312 -25.43 -16.15 -7.12
CA PHE A 312 -24.67 -16.46 -5.90
C PHE A 312 -24.96 -15.41 -4.80
N ALA A 313 -25.04 -14.14 -5.17
CA ALA A 313 -25.44 -13.07 -4.25
C ALA A 313 -26.83 -13.33 -3.63
N ALA A 314 -27.80 -13.74 -4.44
CA ALA A 314 -29.14 -14.11 -3.95
C ALA A 314 -29.11 -15.32 -3.01
N LYS A 315 -28.27 -16.32 -3.30
CA LYS A 315 -28.07 -17.50 -2.45
C LYS A 315 -27.59 -17.13 -1.06
N ILE A 316 -26.50 -16.35 -0.96
CA ILE A 316 -25.89 -15.98 0.34
C ILE A 316 -26.72 -14.95 1.09
N GLU A 317 -27.40 -14.01 0.41
CA GLU A 317 -28.36 -13.10 1.03
C GLU A 317 -29.50 -13.88 1.73
N GLY A 318 -29.95 -14.99 1.13
CA GLY A 318 -30.96 -15.88 1.72
C GLY A 318 -30.56 -16.51 3.06
N LYS A 319 -29.27 -16.53 3.40
CA LYS A 319 -28.72 -17.09 4.65
C LYS A 319 -28.70 -16.07 5.82
N VAL A 320 -28.76 -14.78 5.51
CA VAL A 320 -28.55 -13.70 6.50
C VAL A 320 -29.52 -13.79 7.66
N GLN A 321 -30.83 -13.97 7.40
CA GLN A 321 -31.83 -14.01 8.46
C GLN A 321 -31.64 -15.22 9.36
N ASP A 322 -31.32 -16.39 8.82
CA ASP A 322 -31.06 -17.58 9.63
C ASP A 322 -29.83 -17.40 10.53
N ALA A 323 -28.75 -16.82 9.99
CA ALA A 323 -27.56 -16.52 10.77
C ALA A 323 -27.83 -15.53 11.91
N TRP A 324 -28.60 -14.46 11.63
CA TRP A 324 -29.05 -13.49 12.62
C TRP A 324 -29.89 -14.16 13.73
N ASP A 325 -30.89 -14.95 13.36
CA ASP A 325 -31.75 -15.60 14.32
C ASP A 325 -30.98 -16.59 15.20
N PHE A 326 -29.99 -17.28 14.60
CA PHE A 326 -29.11 -18.19 15.32
C PHE A 326 -28.20 -17.47 16.31
N ALA A 327 -27.67 -16.30 15.93
CA ALA A 327 -26.85 -15.49 16.84
C ALA A 327 -27.61 -15.09 18.12
N LEU A 328 -28.92 -14.85 18.01
CA LEU A 328 -29.77 -14.46 19.17
C LEU A 328 -30.31 -15.65 19.97
N GLU A 329 -30.32 -16.84 19.37
CA GLU A 329 -30.85 -18.03 20.04
C GLU A 329 -29.88 -18.53 21.13
N PHE A 330 -28.59 -18.49 20.92
CA PHE A 330 -27.56 -18.93 21.86
C PHE A 330 -26.47 -17.87 22.05
N PRO A 331 -26.77 -16.77 22.80
CA PRO A 331 -25.84 -15.66 22.96
C PRO A 331 -24.52 -16.08 23.62
N GLY A 332 -23.41 -15.58 23.06
CA GLY A 332 -22.06 -15.81 23.56
C GLY A 332 -21.03 -16.00 22.49
N ASN A 333 -19.78 -16.25 22.89
CA ASN A 333 -18.62 -16.40 22.03
C ASN A 333 -18.39 -17.85 21.60
N THR A 334 -18.03 -18.03 20.33
CA THR A 334 -17.43 -19.26 19.81
C THR A 334 -15.90 -19.13 19.88
N GLN A 335 -15.23 -20.13 20.44
CA GLN A 335 -13.76 -20.16 20.55
C GLN A 335 -13.17 -21.21 19.63
N THR A 336 -11.92 -21.01 19.21
CA THR A 336 -11.19 -22.00 18.42
C THR A 336 -10.87 -23.26 19.25
N ALA A 337 -10.64 -24.40 18.56
CA ALA A 337 -10.23 -25.64 19.17
C ALA A 337 -8.74 -25.89 18.97
N CYS A 338 -8.05 -26.38 20.00
CA CYS A 338 -6.67 -26.83 19.90
C CYS A 338 -6.49 -28.28 20.44
N VAL A 339 -5.49 -28.98 19.94
CA VAL A 339 -5.24 -30.39 20.21
C VAL A 339 -3.94 -30.62 20.96
N VAL A 340 -2.88 -29.88 20.63
CA VAL A 340 -1.51 -30.10 21.15
C VAL A 340 -1.19 -29.17 22.32
N SER A 341 -1.54 -27.91 22.21
CA SER A 341 -1.14 -26.83 23.13
C SER A 341 -2.38 -26.02 23.56
N PRO A 342 -2.38 -25.33 24.71
CA PRO A 342 -3.49 -24.47 25.10
C PRO A 342 -3.52 -23.14 24.31
N TYR A 343 -3.40 -23.22 23.00
CA TYR A 343 -3.38 -22.07 22.09
C TYR A 343 -4.76 -21.91 21.46
N PHE A 344 -5.56 -21.00 22.03
CA PHE A 344 -6.90 -20.69 21.55
C PHE A 344 -6.97 -19.25 21.05
N TYR A 345 -7.71 -19.01 19.98
CA TYR A 345 -8.22 -17.69 19.64
C TYR A 345 -9.53 -17.50 20.40
N GLU A 346 -9.46 -16.77 21.51
CA GLU A 346 -10.55 -16.64 22.45
C GLU A 346 -11.12 -15.22 22.41
N GLU A 347 -12.23 -15.05 21.70
CA GLU A 347 -12.98 -13.79 21.71
C GLU A 347 -13.65 -13.58 23.07
N ASP A 348 -13.61 -12.35 23.61
CA ASP A 348 -14.25 -11.97 24.87
C ASP A 348 -15.50 -11.10 24.64
N THR A 349 -15.77 -10.66 23.40
CA THR A 349 -16.95 -9.91 22.99
C THR A 349 -17.69 -10.60 21.86
N TRP A 350 -18.95 -10.30 21.67
CA TRP A 350 -19.81 -10.82 20.62
C TRP A 350 -20.94 -9.84 20.24
N VAL A 351 -21.12 -8.80 21.07
CA VAL A 351 -22.20 -7.82 20.86
C VAL A 351 -21.93 -6.95 19.66
N ASP A 352 -20.66 -6.65 19.41
CA ASP A 352 -20.15 -5.94 18.23
C ASP A 352 -20.41 -6.69 16.93
N ASP A 353 -20.33 -8.02 16.91
CA ASP A 353 -20.68 -8.85 15.76
C ASP A 353 -22.17 -8.80 15.42
N VAL A 354 -23.01 -8.83 16.47
CA VAL A 354 -24.47 -8.70 16.30
C VAL A 354 -24.83 -7.27 15.91
N GLU A 355 -24.20 -6.26 16.50
CA GLU A 355 -24.33 -4.87 16.05
C GLU A 355 -23.99 -4.74 14.58
N LEU A 356 -22.83 -5.24 14.16
CA LEU A 356 -22.34 -5.13 12.78
C LEU A 356 -23.32 -5.77 11.79
N ALA A 357 -23.90 -6.93 12.15
CA ALA A 357 -24.91 -7.58 11.31
C ALA A 357 -26.15 -6.70 11.14
N ALA A 358 -26.67 -6.14 12.22
CA ALA A 358 -27.85 -5.28 12.20
C ALA A 358 -27.57 -3.93 11.50
N ALA A 359 -26.43 -3.30 11.80
CA ALA A 359 -26.01 -2.03 11.19
C ALA A 359 -25.82 -2.18 9.67
N THR A 360 -25.29 -3.32 9.23
CA THR A 360 -25.15 -3.63 7.80
C THR A 360 -26.52 -3.72 7.13
N GLN A 361 -27.48 -4.44 7.73
CA GLN A 361 -28.84 -4.51 7.20
C GLN A 361 -29.51 -3.13 7.13
N TYR A 362 -29.31 -2.30 8.15
CA TYR A 362 -29.82 -0.92 8.14
C TYR A 362 -29.19 -0.11 7.01
N ALA A 363 -27.86 -0.16 6.85
CA ALA A 363 -27.13 0.56 5.81
C ALA A 363 -27.52 0.09 4.39
N LEU A 364 -27.98 -1.15 4.24
CA LEU A 364 -28.52 -1.71 3.00
C LEU A 364 -30.02 -1.39 2.79
N GLY A 365 -30.61 -0.52 3.61
CA GLY A 365 -31.98 -0.06 3.45
C GLY A 365 -33.07 -1.07 3.85
N LYS A 366 -32.77 -2.07 4.67
CA LYS A 366 -33.72 -3.12 5.11
C LYS A 366 -34.70 -2.64 6.19
N GLY A 367 -34.63 -1.38 6.61
CA GLY A 367 -35.62 -0.69 7.43
C GLY A 367 -35.17 -0.36 8.85
N ASP A 368 -35.99 0.49 9.53
CA ASP A 368 -35.66 1.08 10.84
C ASP A 368 -35.59 0.06 12.00
N TRP A 369 -36.18 -1.09 11.86
CA TRP A 369 -36.05 -2.13 12.87
C TRP A 369 -34.59 -2.55 13.05
N TRP A 370 -33.86 -2.66 11.94
CA TRP A 370 -32.45 -2.99 11.97
C TRP A 370 -31.59 -1.90 12.62
N LYS A 371 -31.95 -0.61 12.41
CA LYS A 371 -31.32 0.51 13.13
C LYS A 371 -31.50 0.37 14.65
N GLN A 372 -32.73 0.04 15.11
CA GLN A 372 -32.98 -0.14 16.52
C GLN A 372 -32.21 -1.32 17.12
N GLN A 373 -32.08 -2.42 16.37
CA GLN A 373 -31.25 -3.55 16.81
C GLN A 373 -29.77 -3.16 16.88
N ALA A 374 -29.23 -2.52 15.84
CA ALA A 374 -27.86 -2.07 15.82
C ALA A 374 -27.54 -1.11 16.97
N ALA A 375 -28.39 -0.11 17.21
CA ALA A 375 -28.21 0.82 18.32
C ALA A 375 -28.22 0.10 19.66
N TYR A 376 -29.20 -0.79 19.89
CA TYR A 376 -29.31 -1.56 21.14
C TYR A 376 -28.05 -2.38 21.46
N TRP A 377 -27.49 -3.08 20.45
CA TRP A 377 -26.29 -3.90 20.66
C TRP A 377 -25.03 -3.04 20.79
N GLY A 378 -24.91 -1.97 20.00
CA GLY A 378 -23.76 -1.06 20.05
C GLY A 378 -23.67 -0.27 21.38
N GLU A 379 -24.80 0.08 22.01
CA GLU A 379 -24.81 0.71 23.33
C GLU A 379 -24.21 -0.19 24.45
N LEU A 380 -24.19 -1.52 24.23
CA LEU A 380 -23.60 -2.46 25.21
C LEU A 380 -22.07 -2.51 25.15
N GLU A 381 -21.46 -2.09 24.05
CA GLU A 381 -20.01 -1.96 23.89
C GLU A 381 -19.67 -0.64 23.17
N PRO A 382 -19.82 0.50 23.87
CA PRO A 382 -19.66 1.82 23.25
C PRO A 382 -18.23 2.12 22.76
N VAL A 383 -17.23 1.45 23.31
CA VAL A 383 -15.82 1.57 22.90
C VAL A 383 -15.22 0.18 22.76
N SER A 384 -14.55 -0.09 21.66
CA SER A 384 -13.81 -1.35 21.50
C SER A 384 -12.84 -1.55 22.67
N PRO A 385 -12.89 -2.68 23.39
CA PRO A 385 -12.22 -2.82 24.69
C PRO A 385 -10.72 -2.58 24.69
N TRP A 386 -10.01 -2.89 23.58
CA TRP A 386 -8.58 -2.64 23.48
C TRP A 386 -8.23 -1.14 23.35
N MET A 387 -9.17 -0.30 22.93
CA MET A 387 -9.00 1.16 22.87
C MET A 387 -9.15 1.81 24.24
N GLU A 388 -9.92 1.23 25.15
CA GLU A 388 -10.24 1.81 26.43
C GLU A 388 -9.03 2.24 27.27
N ARG A 389 -9.19 3.32 27.99
CA ARG A 389 -8.19 3.83 28.92
C ARG A 389 -7.90 2.84 30.06
N GLY A 390 -6.65 2.70 30.44
CA GLY A 390 -6.22 1.83 31.54
C GLY A 390 -5.95 0.39 31.15
N ARG A 391 -6.10 0.02 29.89
CA ARG A 391 -5.55 -1.22 29.37
C ARG A 391 -4.09 -0.99 28.97
N GLY A 392 -3.16 -1.79 29.48
CA GLY A 392 -1.73 -1.59 29.30
C GLY A 392 -0.92 -2.78 29.79
N PRO A 393 0.43 -2.69 29.80
CA PRO A 393 1.33 -3.79 30.16
C PRO A 393 0.97 -4.43 31.49
N GLY A 394 1.09 -5.76 31.59
CA GLY A 394 0.87 -6.55 32.80
C GLY A 394 -0.54 -7.11 32.96
N LYS A 395 -1.49 -6.84 32.06
CA LYS A 395 -2.73 -7.62 31.93
C LYS A 395 -2.57 -8.62 30.81
N GLU A 396 -3.05 -9.83 30.99
CA GLU A 396 -3.03 -10.84 29.93
C GLU A 396 -3.98 -10.43 28.81
N TYR A 397 -3.42 -10.16 27.64
CA TYR A 397 -4.17 -9.90 26.43
C TYR A 397 -3.78 -10.93 25.40
N HIS A 398 -4.80 -11.58 24.84
CA HIS A 398 -4.63 -12.42 23.67
C HIS A 398 -5.02 -11.62 22.44
N HIS A 399 -4.30 -11.78 21.37
CA HIS A 399 -4.68 -11.21 20.11
C HIS A 399 -6.07 -11.68 19.69
N TYR A 400 -6.88 -11.68 19.14
CA TYR A 400 -8.25 -12.12 18.84
C TYR A 400 -9.28 -12.00 19.98
N GLN A 401 -8.96 -11.44 21.16
CA GLN A 401 -9.95 -11.24 22.21
C GLN A 401 -11.10 -10.30 21.79
N TRP A 402 -10.82 -9.36 20.90
CA TRP A 402 -11.71 -8.29 20.49
C TRP A 402 -11.85 -8.22 18.96
N TYR A 403 -12.12 -9.34 18.34
CA TYR A 403 -12.24 -9.45 16.90
C TYR A 403 -13.69 -9.20 16.46
N PRO A 404 -13.94 -8.31 15.44
CA PRO A 404 -12.99 -7.49 14.71
C PRO A 404 -12.42 -6.32 15.52
N PHE A 405 -11.19 -5.93 15.21
CA PHE A 405 -10.49 -4.87 15.97
C PHE A 405 -11.07 -3.47 15.78
N ILE A 406 -11.95 -3.28 14.83
CA ILE A 406 -12.67 -2.03 14.57
C ILE A 406 -14.16 -2.31 14.53
N ASN A 407 -14.93 -1.53 15.30
CA ASN A 407 -16.39 -1.60 15.25
C ASN A 407 -16.94 -0.77 14.09
N LEU A 408 -17.05 -1.39 12.91
CA LEU A 408 -17.63 -0.76 11.72
C LEU A 408 -19.14 -0.53 11.83
N GLY A 409 -19.84 -1.24 12.73
CA GLY A 409 -21.25 -1.00 13.06
C GLY A 409 -21.45 0.41 13.58
N HIS A 410 -20.58 0.88 14.47
CA HIS A 410 -20.59 2.25 14.98
C HIS A 410 -20.48 3.28 13.84
N TRP A 411 -19.59 3.05 12.87
CA TRP A 411 -19.46 3.98 11.75
C TRP A 411 -20.69 3.98 10.84
N LEU A 412 -21.30 2.82 10.60
CA LEU A 412 -22.53 2.74 9.80
C LEU A 412 -23.67 3.54 10.45
N LEU A 413 -23.78 3.47 11.78
CA LEU A 413 -24.77 4.25 12.54
C LEU A 413 -24.39 5.74 12.60
N ALA A 414 -23.11 6.07 12.80
CA ALA A 414 -22.60 7.44 12.80
C ALA A 414 -22.70 8.14 11.43
N SER A 415 -22.87 7.38 10.36
CA SER A 415 -23.08 7.89 9.00
C SER A 415 -24.56 7.85 8.55
N GLY A 416 -25.45 7.34 9.37
CA GLY A 416 -26.88 7.19 9.09
C GLY A 416 -27.67 8.49 9.07
N GLU A 417 -28.96 8.41 8.73
CA GLU A 417 -29.81 9.60 8.61
C GLU A 417 -30.31 10.15 9.96
N ASP A 418 -30.48 9.30 10.98
CA ASP A 418 -31.01 9.68 12.30
C ASP A 418 -29.96 10.51 13.07
N ALA A 419 -30.26 11.79 13.27
CA ALA A 419 -29.30 12.73 13.87
C ALA A 419 -28.91 12.39 15.31
N ALA A 420 -29.81 11.78 16.11
CA ALA A 420 -29.54 11.42 17.49
C ALA A 420 -28.62 10.19 17.54
N VAL A 421 -28.95 9.15 16.81
CA VAL A 421 -28.14 7.92 16.68
C VAL A 421 -26.77 8.27 16.10
N ARG A 422 -26.73 9.10 15.05
CA ARG A 422 -25.47 9.55 14.45
C ARG A 422 -24.55 10.24 15.44
N ALA A 423 -25.09 11.18 16.23
CA ALA A 423 -24.31 11.92 17.23
C ALA A 423 -23.79 11.01 18.36
N GLU A 424 -24.59 10.05 18.79
CA GLU A 424 -24.25 9.11 19.83
C GLU A 424 -23.10 8.19 19.42
N PHE A 425 -23.22 7.52 18.26
CA PHE A 425 -22.24 6.58 17.76
C PHE A 425 -20.95 7.27 17.28
N ALA A 426 -21.04 8.49 16.75
CA ALA A 426 -19.87 9.33 16.53
C ALA A 426 -19.17 9.67 17.88
N GLY A 427 -19.93 9.86 18.96
CA GLY A 427 -19.41 10.04 20.32
C GLY A 427 -18.62 8.82 20.82
N TYR A 428 -19.12 7.61 20.57
CA TYR A 428 -18.42 6.36 20.92
C TYR A 428 -17.11 6.20 20.14
N MET A 429 -17.14 6.41 18.83
CA MET A 429 -15.91 6.42 18.00
C MET A 429 -14.89 7.45 18.52
N ARG A 430 -15.38 8.65 18.86
CA ARG A 430 -14.55 9.73 19.41
C ARG A 430 -13.89 9.34 20.72
N GLN A 431 -14.61 8.67 21.62
CA GLN A 431 -14.10 8.24 22.92
C GLN A 431 -12.92 7.28 22.75
N GLY A 432 -13.04 6.25 21.90
CA GLY A 432 -11.95 5.31 21.63
C GLY A 432 -10.71 6.00 21.06
N LEU A 433 -10.88 6.94 20.10
CA LEU A 433 -9.77 7.73 19.55
C LEU A 433 -9.13 8.66 20.59
N GLN A 434 -9.93 9.25 21.49
CA GLN A 434 -9.43 10.07 22.58
C GLN A 434 -8.58 9.24 23.56
N ASP A 435 -9.04 8.05 23.91
CA ASP A 435 -8.33 7.15 24.79
C ASP A 435 -6.97 6.70 24.20
N LEU A 436 -6.93 6.42 22.89
CA LEU A 436 -5.69 6.14 22.16
C LEU A 436 -4.75 7.36 22.18
N ARG A 437 -5.29 8.55 21.92
CA ARG A 437 -4.51 9.80 21.90
C ARG A 437 -3.91 10.09 23.28
N GLU A 438 -4.67 9.87 24.34
CA GLU A 438 -4.19 10.03 25.72
C GLU A 438 -3.12 8.98 26.07
N ARG A 439 -3.29 7.73 25.65
CA ARG A 439 -2.28 6.66 25.85
C ARG A 439 -0.97 6.96 25.11
N ALA A 440 -1.05 7.55 23.91
CA ALA A 440 0.13 8.01 23.19
C ALA A 440 0.91 9.07 23.97
N GLY A 441 0.21 9.94 24.71
CA GLY A 441 0.86 10.98 25.52
C GLY A 441 1.75 11.90 24.69
N ASN A 442 3.00 12.10 25.13
CA ASN A 442 4.04 12.87 24.43
C ASN A 442 5.07 11.97 23.73
N ASP A 443 4.68 10.79 23.26
CA ASP A 443 5.55 9.89 22.49
C ASP A 443 6.00 10.54 21.17
N PRO A 444 7.26 10.40 20.76
CA PRO A 444 7.73 10.91 19.48
C PRO A 444 6.92 10.43 18.28
N PHE A 445 6.51 9.17 18.29
CA PHE A 445 5.72 8.54 17.22
C PHE A 445 4.20 8.71 17.38
N LEU A 446 3.74 9.30 18.49
CA LEU A 446 2.32 9.48 18.81
C LEU A 446 1.51 8.16 18.74
N HIS A 447 2.17 7.04 19.03
CA HIS A 447 1.60 5.71 18.91
C HIS A 447 0.99 5.27 20.27
N GLY A 448 -0.33 5.26 20.32
CA GLY A 448 -1.11 4.88 21.51
C GLY A 448 -1.70 3.46 21.47
N VAL A 449 -1.42 2.71 20.40
CA VAL A 449 -1.87 1.32 20.24
C VAL A 449 -1.04 0.42 21.18
N PRO A 450 -1.65 -0.56 21.88
CA PRO A 450 -0.90 -1.49 22.70
C PRO A 450 -0.06 -2.44 21.84
N TYR A 451 1.15 -2.76 22.30
CA TYR A 451 2.07 -3.67 21.62
C TYR A 451 1.74 -5.14 21.96
N LEU A 452 0.54 -5.56 21.62
CA LEU A 452 0.12 -6.95 21.70
C LEU A 452 0.57 -7.71 20.44
N TRP A 453 0.44 -9.00 20.43
CA TRP A 453 0.53 -9.78 19.22
C TRP A 453 -0.43 -9.23 18.16
N CYS A 454 0.00 -9.12 16.89
CA CYS A 454 -0.75 -8.43 15.82
C CYS A 454 -0.99 -6.93 16.09
N SER A 455 -0.04 -6.21 16.70
CA SER A 455 -0.20 -4.78 17.01
C SER A 455 -0.39 -3.91 15.77
N ASN A 456 0.09 -4.33 14.60
CA ASN A 456 -0.15 -3.63 13.35
C ASN A 456 -1.59 -3.80 12.85
N ASN A 457 -2.26 -4.92 13.16
CA ASN A 457 -3.68 -5.10 12.87
C ASN A 457 -4.50 -4.09 13.69
N LEU A 458 -4.14 -3.90 14.98
CA LEU A 458 -4.74 -2.86 15.83
C LEU A 458 -4.41 -1.45 15.33
N THR A 459 -3.19 -1.21 14.84
CA THR A 459 -2.79 0.08 14.26
C THR A 459 -3.58 0.37 12.99
N SER A 460 -3.77 -0.63 12.12
CA SER A 460 -4.64 -0.55 10.94
C SER A 460 -6.07 -0.21 11.31
N ALA A 461 -6.61 -0.85 12.35
CA ALA A 461 -7.95 -0.56 12.86
C ALA A 461 -8.06 0.88 13.39
N ALA A 462 -7.07 1.34 14.18
CA ALA A 462 -7.05 2.69 14.75
C ALA A 462 -6.99 3.79 13.68
N VAL A 463 -6.12 3.64 12.68
CA VAL A 463 -5.98 4.63 11.61
C VAL A 463 -7.23 4.66 10.73
N THR A 464 -7.83 3.49 10.48
CA THR A 464 -9.10 3.38 9.75
C THR A 464 -10.23 4.07 10.51
N GLN A 465 -10.35 3.84 11.83
CA GLN A 465 -11.37 4.50 12.64
C GLN A 465 -11.19 6.02 12.68
N ALA A 466 -9.95 6.53 12.76
CA ALA A 466 -9.69 7.97 12.73
C ALA A 466 -10.13 8.59 11.39
N CYS A 467 -9.79 7.96 10.28
CA CYS A 467 -10.22 8.36 8.94
C CYS A 467 -11.74 8.35 8.80
N LEU A 468 -12.41 7.28 9.22
CA LEU A 468 -13.85 7.11 9.14
C LEU A 468 -14.59 8.09 10.07
N TYR A 469 -14.06 8.37 11.25
CA TYR A 469 -14.61 9.36 12.17
C TYR A 469 -14.61 10.77 11.56
N GLU A 470 -13.48 11.19 11.00
CA GLU A 470 -13.41 12.48 10.30
C GLU A 470 -14.39 12.53 9.12
N ARG A 471 -14.50 11.46 8.34
CA ARG A 471 -15.43 11.36 7.21
C ARG A 471 -16.90 11.50 7.65
N ALA A 472 -17.27 10.90 8.78
CA ALA A 472 -18.64 10.95 9.30
C ALA A 472 -19.00 12.31 9.95
N THR A 473 -18.03 12.99 10.57
CA THR A 473 -18.27 14.15 11.43
C THR A 473 -17.73 15.46 10.91
N GLY A 474 -16.69 15.43 10.06
CA GLY A 474 -15.88 16.60 9.69
C GLY A 474 -14.93 17.08 10.79
N ASP A 475 -14.87 16.40 11.95
CA ASP A 475 -13.99 16.75 13.07
C ASP A 475 -12.56 16.28 12.81
N THR A 476 -11.63 17.23 12.72
CA THR A 476 -10.21 17.02 12.38
C THR A 476 -9.30 16.85 13.59
N THR A 477 -9.87 16.70 14.79
CA THR A 477 -9.12 16.64 16.07
C THR A 477 -8.03 15.55 16.06
N PHE A 478 -8.25 14.44 15.36
CA PHE A 478 -7.35 13.30 15.36
C PHE A 478 -6.45 13.19 14.13
N ARG A 479 -6.44 14.18 13.21
CA ARG A 479 -5.61 14.13 11.98
C ARG A 479 -4.12 13.91 12.23
N GLU A 480 -3.55 14.57 13.27
CA GLU A 480 -2.13 14.37 13.61
C GLU A 480 -1.88 12.92 14.08
N MET A 481 -2.81 12.32 14.81
CA MET A 481 -2.71 10.93 15.25
C MET A 481 -2.93 9.96 14.07
N GLU A 482 -3.92 10.21 13.21
CA GLU A 482 -4.12 9.44 11.98
C GLU A 482 -2.84 9.41 11.15
N ALA A 483 -2.26 10.60 10.88
CA ALA A 483 -1.02 10.71 10.14
C ALA A 483 0.13 9.96 10.81
N ALA A 484 0.27 10.05 12.13
CA ALA A 484 1.32 9.36 12.87
C ALA A 484 1.17 7.82 12.81
N LEU A 485 -0.05 7.29 12.92
CA LEU A 485 -0.34 5.86 12.81
C LEU A 485 -0.13 5.35 11.39
N ARG A 486 -0.56 6.10 10.36
CA ARG A 486 -0.24 5.83 8.96
C ARG A 486 1.27 5.74 8.74
N ASP A 487 1.97 6.78 9.18
CA ASP A 487 3.41 6.91 8.99
C ASP A 487 4.19 5.83 9.76
N TRP A 488 3.65 5.38 10.92
CA TRP A 488 4.17 4.23 11.64
C TRP A 488 4.19 2.96 10.79
N LEU A 489 3.09 2.65 10.14
CA LEU A 489 2.99 1.46 9.25
C LEU A 489 3.93 1.57 8.04
N LEU A 490 4.30 2.78 7.64
CA LEU A 490 5.07 3.06 6.43
C LEU A 490 6.50 3.54 6.70
N GLY A 491 7.06 3.22 7.89
CA GLY A 491 8.48 3.40 8.19
C GLY A 491 8.84 4.54 9.16
N CYS A 492 7.91 5.43 9.51
CA CYS A 492 8.13 6.42 10.58
C CYS A 492 7.87 5.79 11.95
N ASN A 493 8.65 4.78 12.29
CA ASN A 493 8.64 4.04 13.54
C ASN A 493 10.08 3.91 14.09
N PRO A 494 10.32 3.40 15.31
CA PRO A 494 11.66 3.32 15.86
C PRO A 494 12.66 2.61 14.94
N TRP A 495 12.26 1.52 14.31
CA TRP A 495 13.11 0.67 13.46
C TRP A 495 13.37 1.29 12.09
N GLY A 496 12.49 2.18 11.60
CA GLY A 496 12.60 2.80 10.28
C GLY A 496 12.23 1.85 9.16
N THR A 497 11.41 0.84 9.45
CA THR A 497 10.98 -0.22 8.55
C THR A 497 9.52 -0.04 8.19
N SER A 498 9.18 -0.03 6.89
CA SER A 498 7.79 -0.19 6.46
C SER A 498 7.30 -1.56 6.91
N MET A 499 6.10 -1.65 7.47
CA MET A 499 5.54 -2.89 8.00
C MET A 499 4.81 -3.73 6.92
N ILE A 500 4.84 -3.27 5.67
CA ILE A 500 4.25 -3.97 4.51
C ILE A 500 5.39 -4.54 3.67
N CYS A 501 5.42 -5.85 3.48
CA CYS A 501 6.45 -6.52 2.70
C CYS A 501 6.51 -5.98 1.26
N GLY A 502 7.67 -5.44 0.87
CA GLY A 502 7.92 -4.90 -0.47
C GLY A 502 7.24 -3.56 -0.79
N TRP A 503 6.67 -2.86 0.19
CA TRP A 503 6.13 -1.51 -0.01
C TRP A 503 6.93 -0.46 0.78
N PRO A 504 7.28 0.70 0.20
CA PRO A 504 6.99 1.09 -1.19
C PRO A 504 7.77 0.27 -2.22
N GLN A 505 7.16 0.08 -3.40
CA GLN A 505 7.80 -0.71 -4.48
C GLN A 505 9.10 -0.07 -4.99
N ALA A 506 9.14 1.27 -5.08
CA ALA A 506 10.33 2.02 -5.43
C ALA A 506 11.29 2.09 -4.22
N GLN A 507 12.28 1.23 -4.21
CA GLN A 507 13.28 1.17 -3.14
C GLN A 507 14.34 2.27 -3.32
N MET A 508 14.43 3.17 -2.35
CA MET A 508 15.44 4.23 -2.30
C MET A 508 16.48 3.92 -1.22
N PRO A 509 17.71 4.48 -1.34
CA PRO A 509 18.70 4.34 -0.28
C PRO A 509 18.17 4.78 1.08
N GLY A 510 18.25 3.89 2.07
CA GLY A 510 17.73 4.10 3.43
C GLY A 510 16.26 3.68 3.62
N TYR A 511 15.58 3.17 2.59
CA TYR A 511 14.31 2.47 2.75
C TYR A 511 14.54 1.08 3.29
N ASP A 512 13.60 0.65 4.13
CA ASP A 512 13.63 -0.66 4.75
C ASP A 512 12.21 -1.24 4.79
N THR A 513 12.08 -2.50 4.39
CA THR A 513 10.87 -3.31 4.46
C THR A 513 11.25 -4.69 4.95
N PRO A 514 10.33 -5.52 5.47
CA PRO A 514 10.68 -6.88 5.89
C PRO A 514 11.36 -7.64 4.75
N THR A 515 12.57 -8.10 5.02
CA THR A 515 13.40 -8.86 4.06
C THR A 515 13.57 -10.33 4.45
N ASP A 516 13.33 -10.65 5.71
CA ASP A 516 13.38 -12.01 6.26
C ASP A 516 12.14 -12.29 7.15
N PRO A 517 10.90 -12.03 6.63
CA PRO A 517 9.69 -12.26 7.41
C PRO A 517 9.47 -13.74 7.70
N HIS A 518 8.79 -14.01 8.82
CA HIS A 518 8.40 -15.38 9.18
C HIS A 518 7.38 -15.89 8.16
N SER A 519 7.86 -16.63 7.16
CA SER A 519 7.03 -17.16 6.08
C SER A 519 7.62 -18.45 5.53
N SER A 520 6.76 -19.44 5.28
CA SER A 520 7.14 -20.67 4.60
C SER A 520 7.73 -20.43 3.21
N TYR A 521 7.27 -19.41 2.50
CA TYR A 521 7.77 -19.03 1.18
C TYR A 521 9.20 -18.49 1.27
N VAL A 522 9.50 -17.63 2.23
CA VAL A 522 10.87 -17.14 2.47
C VAL A 522 11.79 -18.30 2.82
N GLN A 523 11.37 -19.16 3.75
CA GLN A 523 12.20 -20.28 4.22
C GLN A 523 12.52 -21.29 3.12
N VAL A 524 11.58 -21.60 2.25
CA VAL A 524 11.70 -22.69 1.27
C VAL A 524 12.20 -22.21 -0.08
N ASN A 525 11.68 -21.09 -0.57
CA ASN A 525 11.95 -20.56 -1.91
C ASN A 525 12.80 -19.29 -1.92
N GLY A 526 12.87 -18.54 -0.79
CA GLY A 526 13.40 -17.19 -0.75
C GLY A 526 12.41 -16.14 -1.31
N ASP A 527 11.14 -16.50 -1.49
CA ASP A 527 10.12 -15.62 -2.05
C ASP A 527 9.46 -14.78 -0.95
N LEU A 528 9.49 -13.44 -1.10
CA LEU A 528 8.84 -12.55 -0.15
C LEU A 528 7.31 -12.61 -0.26
N PRO A 529 6.60 -12.51 0.88
CA PRO A 529 5.14 -12.38 0.92
C PRO A 529 4.71 -10.94 0.60
N LEU A 530 4.88 -10.54 -0.66
CA LEU A 530 4.65 -9.17 -1.12
C LEU A 530 3.22 -8.69 -0.83
N GLY A 531 3.11 -7.49 -0.26
CA GLY A 531 1.86 -6.89 0.16
C GLY A 531 1.39 -7.32 1.55
N GLY A 532 2.03 -8.31 2.17
CA GLY A 532 1.68 -8.77 3.52
C GLY A 532 2.03 -7.74 4.60
N LEU A 533 1.07 -7.41 5.45
CA LEU A 533 1.29 -6.62 6.67
C LEU A 533 1.80 -7.55 7.77
N VAL A 534 3.01 -7.32 8.27
CA VAL A 534 3.55 -8.11 9.39
C VAL A 534 2.86 -7.76 10.70
N ASP A 535 2.81 -8.70 11.64
CA ASP A 535 2.16 -8.59 12.95
C ASP A 535 2.51 -7.30 13.71
N GLY A 536 3.75 -6.83 13.55
CA GLY A 536 4.23 -5.62 14.21
C GLY A 536 4.81 -5.85 15.60
N PRO A 537 5.37 -4.79 16.19
CA PRO A 537 6.12 -4.91 17.43
C PRO A 537 5.28 -5.38 18.60
N ILE A 538 5.86 -6.20 19.48
CA ILE A 538 5.23 -6.65 20.73
C ILE A 538 5.99 -6.12 21.95
N TYR A 539 5.30 -6.07 23.10
CA TYR A 539 5.96 -5.71 24.35
C TYR A 539 7.21 -6.58 24.60
N SER A 540 8.32 -5.93 24.94
CA SER A 540 9.61 -6.63 25.19
C SER A 540 9.48 -7.75 26.21
N GLN A 541 8.68 -7.55 27.27
CA GLN A 541 8.39 -8.56 28.27
C GLN A 541 7.60 -9.74 27.67
N LEU A 542 6.62 -9.47 26.84
CA LEU A 542 5.81 -10.52 26.19
C LEU A 542 6.66 -11.37 25.24
N PHE A 543 7.56 -10.74 24.50
CA PHE A 543 8.50 -11.44 23.62
C PHE A 543 9.39 -12.40 24.42
N LEU A 544 9.98 -11.93 25.53
CA LEU A 544 10.86 -12.74 26.38
C LEU A 544 10.14 -13.90 27.08
N GLU A 545 8.87 -13.71 27.48
CA GLU A 545 8.11 -14.69 28.24
C GLU A 545 7.42 -15.74 27.37
N ARG A 546 6.96 -15.37 26.18
CA ARG A 546 6.02 -16.19 25.41
C ARG A 546 6.47 -16.55 24.01
N ALA A 547 7.27 -15.71 23.37
CA ALA A 547 7.54 -15.92 21.96
C ALA A 547 8.36 -17.18 21.69
N GLY A 548 9.19 -17.65 22.63
CA GLY A 548 10.00 -18.86 22.41
C GLY A 548 10.83 -18.78 21.13
N SER A 549 10.78 -17.64 20.46
CA SER A 549 11.43 -17.40 19.19
C SER A 549 12.94 -17.36 19.39
N SER A 550 13.64 -18.06 18.56
CA SER A 550 15.09 -17.99 18.47
C SER A 550 15.43 -17.26 17.19
N LEU A 551 15.93 -16.04 17.30
CA LEU A 551 16.45 -15.31 16.14
C LEU A 551 17.52 -16.13 15.45
N ARG A 552 17.49 -16.20 14.14
CA ARG A 552 18.50 -16.89 13.32
C ARG A 552 19.70 -16.01 13.02
N HIS A 553 19.49 -14.70 13.05
CA HIS A 553 20.52 -13.71 12.76
C HIS A 553 20.74 -12.79 13.98
N PRO A 554 21.89 -12.12 14.09
CA PRO A 554 22.07 -11.07 15.08
C PRO A 554 21.02 -9.98 14.91
N ASP A 555 20.44 -9.53 16.03
CA ASP A 555 19.41 -8.48 16.03
C ASP A 555 19.96 -7.17 15.43
N GLY A 556 19.53 -6.83 14.22
CA GLY A 556 19.89 -5.59 13.52
C GLY A 556 19.38 -4.33 14.22
N PHE A 557 18.35 -4.48 15.06
CA PHE A 557 17.70 -3.40 15.80
C PHE A 557 18.01 -3.40 17.31
N ALA A 558 19.07 -4.12 17.75
CA ALA A 558 19.40 -4.34 19.16
C ALA A 558 19.48 -3.06 20.01
N VAL A 559 19.79 -1.91 19.44
CA VAL A 559 19.81 -0.62 20.16
C VAL A 559 18.41 -0.11 20.42
N LEU A 560 17.49 -0.28 19.48
CA LEU A 560 16.10 0.18 19.49
C LEU A 560 15.21 -0.80 20.25
N ASN A 561 15.54 -2.09 20.25
CA ASN A 561 14.84 -3.15 20.98
C ASN A 561 15.10 -3.17 22.50
N LYS A 562 15.66 -2.09 23.05
CA LYS A 562 15.82 -1.89 24.51
C LYS A 562 14.62 -1.19 25.16
N GLY A 563 13.66 -0.75 24.36
CA GLY A 563 12.49 -0.02 24.81
C GLY A 563 11.34 -0.91 25.25
N ILE A 564 10.15 -0.31 25.25
CA ILE A 564 8.90 -0.96 25.69
C ILE A 564 8.47 -2.10 24.77
N ALA A 565 8.83 -2.04 23.49
CA ALA A 565 8.47 -3.02 22.47
C ALA A 565 9.68 -3.40 21.61
N VAL A 566 9.60 -4.56 20.99
CA VAL A 566 10.63 -5.11 20.08
C VAL A 566 10.02 -5.47 18.73
N TYR A 567 10.82 -5.37 17.70
CA TYR A 567 10.57 -5.87 16.34
C TYR A 567 11.90 -6.44 15.78
N HIS A 568 11.81 -7.56 15.10
CA HIS A 568 12.98 -8.17 14.45
C HIS A 568 12.63 -8.56 13.01
N ASP A 569 13.38 -8.06 12.03
CA ASP A 569 13.30 -8.60 10.67
C ASP A 569 14.13 -9.89 10.62
N ASP A 570 13.54 -10.96 11.12
CA ASP A 570 14.16 -12.28 11.25
C ASP A 570 13.10 -13.38 11.13
N ILE A 571 13.35 -14.34 10.27
CA ILE A 571 12.42 -15.46 10.03
C ILE A 571 12.16 -16.32 11.28
N GLY A 572 12.98 -16.22 12.31
CA GLY A 572 12.76 -16.87 13.61
C GLY A 572 11.75 -16.14 14.50
N ASP A 573 11.40 -14.89 14.19
CA ASP A 573 10.45 -14.11 14.97
C ASP A 573 9.04 -14.16 14.36
N TYR A 574 8.27 -15.15 14.77
CA TYR A 574 6.86 -15.29 14.39
C TYR A 574 5.91 -14.39 15.21
N ALA A 575 6.42 -13.64 16.18
CA ALA A 575 5.59 -12.81 17.05
C ALA A 575 5.49 -11.35 16.61
N SER A 576 6.47 -10.87 15.85
CA SER A 576 6.48 -9.48 15.36
C SER A 576 6.66 -9.36 13.85
N ASN A 577 7.14 -10.42 13.18
CA ASN A 577 7.53 -10.37 11.77
C ASN A 577 6.79 -11.39 10.89
N GLU A 578 5.66 -11.91 11.34
CA GLU A 578 4.79 -12.79 10.55
C GLU A 578 3.72 -11.97 9.83
N PRO A 579 3.60 -12.04 8.49
CA PRO A 579 2.49 -11.41 7.80
C PRO A 579 1.20 -12.24 7.97
N THR A 580 0.07 -11.57 8.24
CA THR A 580 -1.24 -12.20 8.40
C THR A 580 -2.23 -11.74 7.34
N MET A 581 -3.16 -12.64 6.95
CA MET A 581 -4.10 -12.30 5.89
C MET A 581 -5.18 -11.32 6.36
N ASP A 582 -5.59 -11.40 7.61
CA ASP A 582 -6.61 -10.53 8.19
C ASP A 582 -6.10 -9.11 8.43
N GLY A 583 -4.86 -8.97 8.94
CA GLY A 583 -4.21 -7.68 9.08
C GLY A 583 -4.02 -6.98 7.73
N THR A 584 -3.61 -7.76 6.73
CA THR A 584 -3.44 -7.26 5.35
C THR A 584 -4.78 -6.82 4.75
N ALA A 585 -5.81 -7.65 4.81
CA ALA A 585 -7.15 -7.32 4.33
C ALA A 585 -7.75 -6.12 5.09
N GLY A 586 -7.49 -6.02 6.40
CA GLY A 586 -7.93 -4.93 7.26
C GLY A 586 -7.41 -3.56 6.86
N LEU A 587 -6.26 -3.51 6.18
CA LEU A 587 -5.65 -2.25 5.72
C LEU A 587 -6.21 -1.77 4.39
N VAL A 588 -6.89 -2.62 3.58
CA VAL A 588 -7.36 -2.30 2.23
C VAL A 588 -8.29 -1.07 2.21
N ALA A 589 -9.20 -0.95 3.19
CA ALA A 589 -10.13 0.17 3.25
C ALA A 589 -9.41 1.52 3.48
N TYR A 590 -8.41 1.55 4.32
CA TYR A 590 -7.62 2.76 4.56
C TYR A 590 -6.69 3.07 3.37
N ALA A 591 -6.07 2.06 2.78
CA ALA A 591 -5.27 2.21 1.56
C ALA A 591 -6.10 2.82 0.43
N ALA A 592 -7.32 2.33 0.19
CA ALA A 592 -8.25 2.89 -0.79
C ALA A 592 -8.65 4.34 -0.47
N ALA A 593 -8.79 4.70 0.80
CA ALA A 593 -9.05 6.08 1.21
C ALA A 593 -7.85 7.01 0.92
N LEU A 594 -6.62 6.55 1.14
CA LEU A 594 -5.40 7.30 0.81
C LEU A 594 -5.26 7.52 -0.70
N GLU A 595 -5.46 6.47 -1.50
CA GLU A 595 -5.44 6.56 -2.96
C GLU A 595 -6.50 7.54 -3.46
N THR A 596 -7.73 7.46 -2.97
CA THR A 596 -8.81 8.36 -3.36
C THR A 596 -8.50 9.83 -3.02
N ARG A 597 -7.86 10.10 -1.88
CA ARG A 597 -7.43 11.46 -1.50
C ARG A 597 -6.40 12.04 -2.48
N GLY A 598 -5.48 11.21 -2.97
CA GLY A 598 -4.44 11.60 -3.93
C GLY A 598 -4.95 11.60 -5.36
N HIS A 599 -5.30 10.47 -5.83
CA HIS A 599 -5.84 10.08 -7.14
C HIS A 599 -5.39 10.93 -8.33
N ALA A 600 -4.10 10.83 -8.67
CA ALA A 600 -3.52 11.52 -9.82
C ALA A 600 -3.67 10.76 -11.15
N ASP A 601 -3.89 9.44 -11.11
CA ASP A 601 -3.82 8.56 -12.28
C ASP A 601 -4.92 8.78 -13.33
N LYS A 602 -6.10 9.27 -12.94
CA LYS A 602 -7.22 9.52 -13.87
C LYS A 602 -6.91 10.55 -14.97
N ASP A 603 -5.95 11.43 -14.70
CA ASP A 603 -5.54 12.48 -15.63
C ASP A 603 -4.45 12.01 -16.59
N PHE A 604 -3.99 10.75 -16.49
CA PHE A 604 -2.88 10.21 -17.28
C PHE A 604 -3.21 8.83 -17.86
N THR A 605 -2.63 8.56 -19.04
CA THR A 605 -2.48 7.20 -19.54
C THR A 605 -1.01 6.83 -19.49
N LYS A 606 -0.66 5.77 -18.77
CA LYS A 606 0.71 5.25 -18.68
C LYS A 606 0.91 4.06 -19.63
N ASP A 607 2.15 3.85 -20.06
CA ASP A 607 2.54 2.64 -20.78
C ASP A 607 2.92 1.50 -19.80
N ARG A 608 3.27 0.35 -20.33
CA ARG A 608 3.63 -0.83 -19.52
C ARG A 608 4.87 -0.66 -18.62
N PHE A 609 5.66 0.39 -18.80
CA PHE A 609 6.85 0.71 -18.03
C PHE A 609 6.60 1.86 -17.03
N GLY A 610 5.37 2.39 -16.96
CA GLY A 610 4.98 3.46 -16.06
C GLY A 610 5.08 4.87 -16.62
N ALA A 611 5.66 5.08 -17.80
CA ALA A 611 5.76 6.43 -18.39
C ALA A 611 4.42 6.94 -18.93
N ILE A 612 4.12 8.22 -18.68
CA ILE A 612 2.89 8.88 -19.12
C ILE A 612 2.97 9.12 -20.63
N VAL A 613 1.98 8.62 -21.36
CA VAL A 613 1.88 8.70 -22.82
C VAL A 613 0.66 9.50 -23.30
N ARG A 614 -0.25 9.87 -22.42
CA ARG A 614 -1.32 10.86 -22.61
C ARG A 614 -1.58 11.61 -21.30
N VAL A 615 -1.90 12.90 -21.43
CA VAL A 615 -2.27 13.79 -20.33
C VAL A 615 -3.66 14.35 -20.61
N ASN A 616 -4.57 14.24 -19.63
CA ASN A 616 -5.99 14.59 -19.79
C ASN A 616 -6.65 13.90 -21.01
N PRO A 617 -6.66 12.56 -21.08
CA PRO A 617 -7.10 11.81 -22.26
C PRO A 617 -8.57 12.04 -22.67
N GLY A 618 -9.39 12.63 -21.80
CA GLY A 618 -10.77 13.03 -22.12
C GLY A 618 -10.92 14.43 -22.71
N GLN A 619 -9.81 15.16 -22.96
CA GLN A 619 -9.85 16.52 -23.44
C GLN A 619 -9.17 16.65 -24.82
N LYS A 620 -9.76 17.46 -25.72
CA LYS A 620 -9.15 17.79 -27.02
C LYS A 620 -7.96 18.73 -26.87
N VAL A 621 -6.92 18.26 -26.19
CA VAL A 621 -5.65 18.96 -25.99
C VAL A 621 -4.51 18.12 -26.56
N ILE A 622 -3.51 18.76 -27.17
CA ILE A 622 -2.28 18.13 -27.66
C ILE A 622 -1.10 18.85 -27.03
N TYR A 623 -0.14 18.08 -26.54
CA TYR A 623 1.12 18.58 -26.02
C TYR A 623 2.22 18.36 -27.05
N LEU A 624 2.67 19.46 -27.68
CA LEU A 624 3.80 19.40 -28.61
C LEU A 624 5.09 19.27 -27.81
N CYS A 625 5.79 18.15 -27.97
CA CYS A 625 7.04 17.84 -27.31
C CYS A 625 8.21 17.96 -28.30
N PHE A 626 9.33 18.51 -27.83
CA PHE A 626 10.55 18.71 -28.59
C PHE A 626 11.74 18.26 -27.76
N THR A 627 12.52 17.28 -28.24
CA THR A 627 13.77 16.85 -27.60
C THR A 627 14.95 17.45 -28.35
N ALA A 628 15.93 17.96 -27.60
CA ALA A 628 17.15 18.52 -28.22
C ALA A 628 18.41 18.14 -27.42
N ASP A 629 19.42 17.67 -28.17
CA ASP A 629 20.82 17.58 -27.77
C ASP A 629 21.61 18.74 -28.39
N VAL A 630 22.91 18.61 -28.54
CA VAL A 630 23.77 19.65 -29.11
C VAL A 630 23.22 20.23 -30.43
N ASN A 631 22.71 19.37 -31.33
CA ASN A 631 22.09 19.79 -32.57
C ASN A 631 20.67 20.32 -32.36
N PHE A 632 20.50 21.64 -32.48
CA PHE A 632 19.23 22.34 -32.35
C PHE A 632 18.93 23.23 -33.57
N ASN A 633 19.31 22.77 -34.77
CA ASN A 633 19.33 23.54 -36.03
C ASN A 633 17.94 23.98 -36.54
N GLY A 634 16.85 23.40 -36.07
CA GLY A 634 15.46 23.80 -36.34
C GLY A 634 14.81 24.63 -35.24
N GLY A 635 15.49 24.86 -34.11
CA GLY A 635 14.95 25.52 -32.94
C GLY A 635 14.31 26.89 -33.22
N GLU A 636 14.98 27.73 -34.00
CA GLU A 636 14.45 29.03 -34.43
C GLU A 636 13.16 28.87 -35.24
N THR A 637 13.13 27.94 -36.19
CA THR A 637 11.95 27.65 -37.02
C THR A 637 10.78 27.19 -36.19
N VAL A 638 11.02 26.34 -35.21
CA VAL A 638 10.01 25.85 -34.27
C VAL A 638 9.43 27.00 -33.45
N LEU A 639 10.28 27.78 -32.76
CA LEU A 639 9.86 28.90 -31.92
C LEU A 639 9.09 29.96 -32.72
N ASN A 640 9.56 30.35 -33.88
CA ASN A 640 8.89 31.30 -34.76
C ASN A 640 7.52 30.76 -35.21
N THR A 641 7.40 29.44 -35.46
CA THR A 641 6.13 28.82 -35.85
C THR A 641 5.17 28.78 -34.65
N LEU A 642 5.60 28.36 -33.47
CA LEU A 642 4.79 28.37 -32.26
C LEU A 642 4.26 29.78 -31.96
N LYS A 643 5.12 30.80 -31.99
CA LYS A 643 4.76 32.20 -31.80
C LYS A 643 3.71 32.66 -32.80
N ARG A 644 3.91 32.39 -34.13
CA ARG A 644 2.97 32.76 -35.21
C ARG A 644 1.58 32.14 -34.99
N HIS A 645 1.52 30.95 -34.46
CA HIS A 645 0.26 30.25 -34.23
C HIS A 645 -0.34 30.44 -32.82
N GLY A 646 0.34 31.20 -31.91
CA GLY A 646 -0.09 31.41 -30.55
C GLY A 646 -0.17 30.09 -29.75
N VAL A 647 0.84 29.23 -29.91
CA VAL A 647 0.88 27.88 -29.32
C VAL A 647 2.11 27.77 -28.40
N LYS A 648 1.95 27.08 -27.28
CA LYS A 648 3.07 26.71 -26.41
C LYS A 648 3.55 25.31 -26.73
N GLY A 649 4.84 25.06 -26.56
CA GLY A 649 5.48 23.76 -26.71
C GLY A 649 6.22 23.35 -25.45
N ASN A 650 6.60 22.08 -25.39
CA ASN A 650 7.29 21.45 -24.28
C ASN A 650 8.64 20.97 -24.77
N PHE A 651 9.71 21.59 -24.27
CA PHE A 651 11.09 21.33 -24.69
C PHE A 651 11.82 20.54 -23.60
N PHE A 652 12.40 19.42 -23.99
CA PHE A 652 13.20 18.54 -23.14
C PHE A 652 14.65 18.61 -23.63
N LEU A 653 15.53 19.13 -22.78
CA LEU A 653 16.87 19.57 -23.17
C LEU A 653 17.94 18.79 -22.43
N THR A 654 18.93 18.27 -23.15
CA THR A 654 20.11 17.66 -22.53
C THR A 654 21.01 18.73 -21.90
N GLY A 655 21.84 18.34 -20.94
CA GLY A 655 22.89 19.21 -20.42
C GLY A 655 23.85 19.64 -21.52
N ASN A 656 24.13 18.74 -22.47
CA ASN A 656 24.93 19.06 -23.68
C ASN A 656 24.30 20.20 -24.47
N CYS A 657 22.98 20.18 -24.71
CA CYS A 657 22.25 21.24 -25.38
C CYS A 657 22.34 22.56 -24.62
N LEU A 658 22.13 22.51 -23.30
CA LEU A 658 22.10 23.66 -22.41
C LEU A 658 23.47 24.38 -22.31
N ARG A 659 24.57 23.62 -22.31
CA ARG A 659 25.94 24.14 -22.28
C ARG A 659 26.41 24.66 -23.64
N HIS A 660 25.77 24.26 -24.74
CA HIS A 660 26.22 24.63 -26.07
C HIS A 660 25.93 26.11 -26.38
N GLU A 661 26.99 26.92 -26.57
CA GLU A 661 26.88 28.39 -26.67
C GLU A 661 25.95 28.84 -27.80
N ALA A 662 25.96 28.14 -28.95
CA ALA A 662 25.08 28.46 -30.08
C ALA A 662 23.58 28.27 -29.79
N ASN A 663 23.23 27.51 -28.78
CA ASN A 663 21.84 27.25 -28.38
C ASN A 663 21.34 28.24 -27.35
N ARG A 664 22.23 29.01 -26.73
CA ARG A 664 21.92 29.84 -25.54
C ARG A 664 20.79 30.84 -25.80
N GLU A 665 20.79 31.51 -26.96
CA GLU A 665 19.72 32.44 -27.32
C GLU A 665 18.37 31.73 -27.49
N LEU A 666 18.36 30.58 -28.15
CA LEU A 666 17.15 29.78 -28.37
C LEU A 666 16.56 29.27 -27.03
N ILE A 667 17.41 28.82 -26.12
CA ILE A 667 16.99 28.39 -24.79
C ILE A 667 16.42 29.57 -23.98
N GLY A 668 17.07 30.72 -24.03
CA GLY A 668 16.55 31.96 -23.45
C GLY A 668 15.17 32.34 -23.99
N ARG A 669 14.93 32.11 -25.30
CA ARG A 669 13.61 32.32 -25.92
C ARG A 669 12.58 31.30 -25.44
N ILE A 670 12.94 30.01 -25.30
CA ILE A 670 12.03 28.98 -24.77
C ILE A 670 11.47 29.44 -23.44
N VAL A 671 12.33 29.87 -22.53
CA VAL A 671 11.93 30.32 -21.20
C VAL A 671 11.13 31.63 -21.25
N SER A 672 11.65 32.66 -21.92
CA SER A 672 11.05 34.01 -21.95
C SER A 672 9.72 34.05 -22.73
N GLU A 673 9.55 33.23 -23.75
CA GLU A 673 8.31 33.10 -24.51
C GLU A 673 7.28 32.19 -23.78
N GLY A 674 7.63 31.63 -22.59
CA GLY A 674 6.73 30.89 -21.71
C GLY A 674 6.39 29.48 -22.19
N HIS A 675 7.30 28.83 -22.91
CA HIS A 675 7.26 27.40 -23.20
C HIS A 675 7.68 26.61 -21.96
N TYR A 676 7.36 25.32 -21.93
CA TYR A 676 7.92 24.42 -20.93
C TYR A 676 9.36 24.08 -21.29
N ALA A 677 10.26 24.08 -20.31
CA ALA A 677 11.62 23.58 -20.43
C ALA A 677 11.86 22.55 -19.33
N GLY A 678 12.24 21.33 -19.71
CA GLY A 678 12.48 20.19 -18.80
C GLY A 678 13.72 19.41 -19.17
N GLY A 679 14.05 18.41 -18.34
CA GLY A 679 15.25 17.59 -18.49
C GLY A 679 15.13 16.47 -19.51
N HIS A 680 16.28 16.13 -20.16
CA HIS A 680 16.44 15.03 -21.11
C HIS A 680 17.78 14.32 -20.89
N SER A 681 18.22 14.10 -19.62
CA SER A 681 19.57 13.66 -19.25
C SER A 681 20.64 14.75 -19.41
N ASP A 682 21.73 14.66 -18.69
CA ASP A 682 22.87 15.57 -18.89
C ASP A 682 23.65 15.21 -20.14
N GLY A 683 24.08 13.94 -20.24
CA GLY A 683 24.95 13.46 -21.30
C GLY A 683 24.23 12.74 -22.45
N HIS A 684 22.91 12.74 -22.52
CA HIS A 684 22.09 11.93 -23.44
C HIS A 684 22.44 10.44 -23.34
N VAL A 685 22.51 9.91 -22.14
CA VAL A 685 22.93 8.53 -21.84
C VAL A 685 21.78 7.54 -21.92
N LEU A 686 22.07 6.31 -22.36
CA LEU A 686 21.08 5.24 -22.43
C LEU A 686 20.92 4.57 -21.05
N TYR A 687 19.73 4.60 -20.49
CA TYR A 687 19.47 4.07 -19.13
C TYR A 687 19.30 2.55 -19.09
N CYS A 688 18.81 1.93 -20.16
CA CYS A 688 18.58 0.49 -20.23
C CYS A 688 18.92 -0.07 -21.63
N ASP A 689 19.15 -1.37 -21.72
CA ASP A 689 19.44 -2.07 -22.96
C ASP A 689 18.26 -2.05 -23.94
N TRP A 690 18.54 -2.12 -25.24
CA TRP A 690 17.54 -2.16 -26.32
C TRP A 690 16.73 -3.46 -26.37
N GLY A 691 17.16 -4.53 -25.70
CA GLY A 691 16.48 -5.82 -25.67
C GLY A 691 15.08 -5.72 -25.06
N ALA A 692 14.25 -6.72 -25.31
CA ALA A 692 12.85 -6.73 -24.86
C ALA A 692 12.70 -6.66 -23.33
N ALA A 693 13.65 -7.23 -22.58
CA ALA A 693 13.67 -7.22 -21.12
C ALA A 693 14.19 -5.91 -20.51
N ARG A 694 14.79 -5.04 -21.35
CA ARG A 694 15.33 -3.71 -20.94
C ARG A 694 16.13 -3.72 -19.63
N PRO A 695 17.12 -4.61 -19.42
CA PRO A 695 17.92 -4.59 -18.22
C PRO A 695 18.62 -3.23 -18.06
N ALA A 696 18.77 -2.77 -16.81
CA ALA A 696 19.40 -1.50 -16.51
C ALA A 696 20.87 -1.50 -16.94
N LEU A 697 21.30 -0.44 -17.61
CA LEU A 697 22.71 -0.17 -17.94
C LEU A 697 23.38 0.76 -16.93
N MET A 698 22.59 1.45 -16.11
CA MET A 698 23.06 2.38 -15.10
C MET A 698 22.45 2.03 -13.74
N SER A 699 23.22 2.23 -12.67
CA SER A 699 22.70 2.17 -11.31
C SER A 699 21.80 3.39 -11.01
N ALA A 700 20.97 3.29 -9.98
CA ALA A 700 20.16 4.41 -9.50
C ALA A 700 21.02 5.66 -9.21
N ASP A 701 22.15 5.50 -8.50
CA ASP A 701 23.07 6.61 -8.18
C ASP A 701 23.60 7.30 -9.46
N SER A 702 23.91 6.52 -10.51
CA SER A 702 24.40 7.06 -11.78
C SER A 702 23.33 7.86 -12.52
N ILE A 703 22.08 7.36 -12.53
CA ILE A 703 20.94 8.09 -13.09
C ILE A 703 20.70 9.39 -12.30
N ILE A 704 20.71 9.32 -10.96
CA ILE A 704 20.54 10.50 -10.10
C ILE A 704 21.64 11.53 -10.32
N ALA A 705 22.89 11.10 -10.51
CA ALA A 705 24.01 12.00 -10.80
C ALA A 705 23.84 12.72 -12.15
N ASP A 706 23.41 11.99 -13.18
CA ASP A 706 23.10 12.53 -14.51
C ASP A 706 21.96 13.57 -14.44
N LEU A 707 20.89 13.24 -13.70
CA LEU A 707 19.78 14.18 -13.47
C LEU A 707 20.23 15.47 -12.77
N ARG A 708 21.00 15.35 -11.69
CA ARG A 708 21.51 16.51 -10.96
C ARG A 708 22.33 17.43 -11.85
N ALA A 709 23.18 16.87 -12.70
CA ALA A 709 23.96 17.65 -13.66
C ALA A 709 23.04 18.37 -14.67
N ASN A 710 22.05 17.68 -15.23
CA ASN A 710 21.11 18.28 -16.17
C ASN A 710 20.28 19.43 -15.54
N TYR A 711 19.77 19.22 -14.33
CA TYR A 711 18.97 20.24 -13.63
C TYR A 711 19.80 21.42 -13.12
N ALA A 712 21.08 21.23 -12.83
CA ALA A 712 22.01 22.33 -12.55
C ALA A 712 22.18 23.25 -13.79
N GLU A 713 22.21 22.67 -14.99
CA GLU A 713 22.27 23.44 -16.23
C GLU A 713 20.95 24.19 -16.52
N LEU A 714 19.79 23.55 -16.30
CA LEU A 714 18.47 24.21 -16.39
C LEU A 714 18.38 25.43 -15.46
N ALA A 715 18.90 25.31 -14.24
CA ALA A 715 18.93 26.39 -13.26
C ALA A 715 19.73 27.60 -13.75
N CYS A 716 20.76 27.43 -14.60
CA CYS A 716 21.51 28.54 -15.21
C CYS A 716 20.63 29.42 -16.14
N PHE A 717 19.48 28.90 -16.58
CA PHE A 717 18.48 29.64 -17.35
C PHE A 717 17.27 30.08 -16.51
N GLY A 718 17.36 29.97 -15.19
CA GLY A 718 16.28 30.33 -14.26
C GLY A 718 15.13 29.33 -14.20
N VAL A 719 15.35 28.09 -14.65
CA VAL A 719 14.35 27.03 -14.61
C VAL A 719 14.63 26.15 -13.39
N GLY A 720 13.84 26.32 -12.34
CA GLY A 720 13.89 25.47 -11.12
C GLY A 720 13.22 24.13 -11.32
N ARG A 721 13.54 23.15 -10.46
CA ARG A 721 12.95 21.81 -10.51
C ARG A 721 11.42 21.84 -10.42
N GLU A 722 10.84 22.68 -9.58
CA GLU A 722 9.40 22.85 -9.44
C GLU A 722 8.66 23.29 -10.71
N GLN A 723 9.40 23.95 -11.64
CA GLN A 723 8.91 24.38 -12.96
C GLN A 723 9.17 23.32 -14.03
N ALA A 724 10.13 22.40 -13.77
CA ALA A 724 10.60 21.36 -14.70
C ALA A 724 10.34 19.95 -14.15
N GLN A 725 9.09 19.68 -13.72
CA GLN A 725 8.72 18.40 -13.09
C GLN A 725 8.60 17.24 -14.10
N TRP A 726 8.38 17.55 -15.39
CA TRP A 726 8.23 16.55 -16.43
C TRP A 726 9.58 16.25 -17.07
N PHE A 727 9.88 14.97 -17.20
CA PHE A 727 11.14 14.47 -17.75
C PHE A 727 10.87 13.50 -18.88
N LEU A 728 11.57 13.67 -20.01
CA LEU A 728 11.50 12.74 -21.13
C LEU A 728 12.85 12.01 -21.23
N PRO A 729 12.88 10.67 -21.04
CA PRO A 729 14.14 9.92 -21.06
C PRO A 729 14.85 9.98 -22.43
N PRO A 730 16.20 9.93 -22.44
CA PRO A 730 16.98 9.88 -23.68
C PRO A 730 16.55 8.74 -24.58
N TYR A 731 16.58 8.99 -25.89
CA TYR A 731 16.19 8.02 -26.94
C TYR A 731 14.72 7.57 -26.83
N GLU A 732 13.90 8.24 -26.01
CA GLU A 732 12.52 7.81 -25.74
C GLU A 732 12.47 6.35 -25.25
N HIS A 733 13.58 5.88 -24.63
CA HIS A 733 13.80 4.50 -24.22
C HIS A 733 14.15 4.38 -22.75
N TYR A 734 13.40 3.56 -22.01
CA TYR A 734 13.47 3.41 -20.55
C TYR A 734 12.94 2.04 -20.13
N SER A 735 13.27 1.62 -18.94
CA SER A 735 12.70 0.46 -18.24
C SER A 735 11.83 0.93 -17.05
N ASP A 736 11.07 0.02 -16.49
CA ASP A 736 10.36 0.20 -15.22
C ASP A 736 11.31 0.66 -14.11
N PHE A 737 12.49 0.03 -13.97
CA PHE A 737 13.51 0.47 -13.01
C PHE A 737 13.92 1.94 -13.21
N SER A 738 14.21 2.36 -14.45
CA SER A 738 14.61 3.76 -14.70
C SER A 738 13.47 4.74 -14.43
N VAL A 739 12.22 4.38 -14.75
CA VAL A 739 11.03 5.18 -14.41
C VAL A 739 10.89 5.31 -12.90
N GLN A 740 11.01 4.23 -12.15
CA GLN A 740 10.96 4.26 -10.68
C GLN A 740 12.01 5.19 -10.07
N VAL A 741 13.26 5.16 -10.58
CA VAL A 741 14.33 6.07 -10.11
C VAL A 741 13.99 7.53 -10.40
N LEU A 742 13.47 7.83 -11.59
CA LEU A 742 13.07 9.17 -11.99
C LEU A 742 11.91 9.70 -11.14
N GLU A 743 10.87 8.88 -10.95
CA GLU A 743 9.72 9.21 -10.11
C GLU A 743 10.12 9.36 -8.64
N ALA A 744 11.04 8.52 -8.15
CA ALA A 744 11.60 8.64 -6.80
C ALA A 744 12.37 9.96 -6.58
N MET A 745 12.87 10.59 -7.65
CA MET A 745 13.46 11.94 -7.62
C MET A 745 12.41 13.06 -7.80
N GLY A 746 11.13 12.73 -7.77
CA GLY A 746 10.03 13.70 -7.88
C GLY A 746 9.76 14.19 -9.30
N LEU A 747 10.16 13.42 -10.30
CA LEU A 747 9.94 13.73 -11.71
C LEU A 747 8.78 12.90 -12.27
N ARG A 748 8.00 13.49 -13.16
CA ARG A 748 6.97 12.80 -13.94
C ARG A 748 7.55 12.36 -15.27
N VAL A 749 7.64 11.06 -15.50
CA VAL A 749 8.23 10.52 -16.72
C VAL A 749 7.20 10.52 -17.84
N VAL A 750 7.56 11.15 -18.97
CA VAL A 750 6.71 11.22 -20.16
C VAL A 750 7.37 10.59 -21.37
N ASN A 751 6.54 10.11 -22.28
CA ASN A 751 6.96 9.73 -23.62
C ASN A 751 5.87 10.10 -24.64
N TYR A 752 6.20 10.05 -25.93
CA TYR A 752 5.22 10.30 -26.99
C TYR A 752 4.10 9.24 -26.98
N THR A 753 2.92 9.63 -27.43
CA THR A 753 1.79 8.69 -27.57
C THR A 753 2.12 7.58 -28.56
N PRO A 754 2.06 6.29 -28.17
CA PRO A 754 2.42 5.17 -29.04
C PRO A 754 1.59 5.12 -30.33
N GLY A 755 2.24 4.78 -31.44
CA GLY A 755 1.59 4.67 -32.75
C GLY A 755 1.49 5.97 -33.55
N ILE A 756 1.82 7.13 -32.95
CA ILE A 756 1.69 8.44 -33.60
C ILE A 756 2.67 8.64 -34.78
N GLY A 757 3.82 7.97 -34.78
CA GLY A 757 4.79 7.89 -35.87
C GLY A 757 5.71 9.09 -36.08
N THR A 758 5.38 10.27 -35.52
CA THR A 758 6.18 11.50 -35.71
C THR A 758 7.61 11.42 -35.18
N PRO A 759 7.93 10.65 -34.11
CA PRO A 759 9.31 10.57 -33.65
C PRO A 759 10.33 9.98 -34.64
N ALA A 760 9.87 9.32 -35.71
CA ALA A 760 10.77 8.84 -36.77
C ALA A 760 11.34 9.96 -37.67
N ASP A 761 11.07 11.21 -37.37
CA ASP A 761 11.49 12.39 -38.15
C ASP A 761 13.01 12.69 -38.06
N TYR A 762 13.73 12.05 -37.11
CA TYR A 762 15.19 12.13 -37.02
C TYR A 762 15.89 11.25 -38.07
N THR A 763 15.21 10.28 -38.68
CA THR A 763 15.83 9.31 -39.62
C THR A 763 16.33 9.97 -40.90
N THR A 764 17.46 9.48 -41.43
CA THR A 764 18.13 10.01 -42.62
C THR A 764 17.98 9.10 -43.85
N PRO A 765 18.16 9.61 -45.10
CA PRO A 765 17.93 8.82 -46.31
C PRO A 765 18.77 7.54 -46.44
N ASP A 766 19.89 7.44 -45.77
CA ASP A 766 20.78 6.27 -45.73
C ASP A 766 20.30 5.18 -44.73
N MET A 767 19.40 5.53 -43.85
CA MET A 767 18.82 4.56 -42.88
C MET A 767 17.72 3.71 -43.52
N LYS A 768 17.72 2.40 -43.26
CA LYS A 768 16.62 1.49 -43.67
C LYS A 768 15.27 1.90 -43.11
N SER A 769 15.25 2.56 -41.97
CA SER A 769 14.07 3.06 -41.25
C SER A 769 13.60 4.43 -41.70
N TYR A 770 14.22 5.02 -42.73
CA TYR A 770 13.94 6.37 -43.21
C TYR A 770 12.44 6.60 -43.45
N LYS A 771 11.92 7.68 -42.91
CA LYS A 771 10.54 8.14 -43.09
C LYS A 771 10.54 9.58 -43.60
N PRO A 772 10.16 9.84 -44.86
CA PRO A 772 9.94 11.18 -45.38
C PRO A 772 8.85 11.94 -44.60
N ALA A 773 8.85 13.27 -44.65
CA ALA A 773 7.92 14.10 -43.88
C ALA A 773 6.46 13.86 -44.28
N GLN A 774 6.16 13.68 -45.57
CA GLN A 774 4.78 13.48 -46.02
C GLN A 774 4.14 12.18 -45.49
N PRO A 775 4.81 11.00 -45.55
CA PRO A 775 4.34 9.79 -44.89
C PRO A 775 4.09 9.94 -43.40
N LEU A 776 4.96 10.64 -42.65
CA LEU A 776 4.77 10.91 -41.21
C LEU A 776 3.50 11.73 -40.96
N ILE A 777 3.29 12.80 -41.74
CA ILE A 777 2.10 13.64 -41.65
C ILE A 777 0.82 12.84 -42.01
N SER A 778 0.88 12.05 -43.08
CA SER A 778 -0.26 11.22 -43.49
C SER A 778 -0.59 10.15 -42.47
N GLY A 779 0.41 9.57 -41.82
CA GLY A 779 0.28 8.65 -40.71
C GLY A 779 -0.39 9.31 -39.48
N LEU A 780 0.05 10.52 -39.14
CA LEU A 780 -0.55 11.30 -38.06
C LEU A 780 -2.05 11.61 -38.33
N TRP A 781 -2.39 11.98 -39.55
CA TRP A 781 -3.80 12.20 -39.94
C TRP A 781 -4.62 10.91 -39.91
N LYS A 782 -4.05 9.77 -40.24
CA LYS A 782 -4.68 8.48 -40.13
C LYS A 782 -4.94 8.15 -38.67
N PHE A 783 -3.94 8.28 -37.82
CA PHE A 783 -4.04 8.02 -36.37
C PHE A 783 -5.10 8.92 -35.73
N GLU A 784 -5.13 10.21 -36.06
CA GLU A 784 -6.16 11.15 -35.57
C GLU A 784 -7.57 10.70 -35.90
N ARG A 785 -7.80 10.20 -37.12
CA ARG A 785 -9.15 9.74 -37.52
C ARG A 785 -9.56 8.42 -36.86
N GLU A 786 -8.61 7.53 -36.57
CA GLU A 786 -8.89 6.17 -36.11
C GLU A 786 -8.91 6.07 -34.56
N GLN A 787 -8.07 6.84 -33.88
CA GLN A 787 -7.83 6.73 -32.45
C GLN A 787 -8.00 8.06 -31.69
N GLY A 788 -8.03 9.18 -32.37
CA GLY A 788 -8.04 10.51 -31.77
C GLY A 788 -6.68 10.90 -31.14
N LEU A 789 -6.54 12.20 -30.89
CA LEU A 789 -5.34 12.78 -30.27
C LEU A 789 -5.67 13.50 -28.96
N ASP A 790 -6.74 13.12 -28.29
CA ASP A 790 -7.11 13.69 -27.01
C ASP A 790 -6.03 13.39 -25.94
N GLY A 791 -5.45 14.44 -25.38
CA GLY A 791 -4.36 14.32 -24.42
C GLY A 791 -3.01 13.86 -24.99
N ALA A 792 -2.85 13.78 -26.30
CA ALA A 792 -1.66 13.19 -26.92
C ALA A 792 -0.39 14.02 -26.73
N LEU A 793 0.72 13.32 -26.51
CA LEU A 793 2.09 13.83 -26.50
C LEU A 793 2.69 13.62 -27.92
N LEU A 794 2.85 14.69 -28.67
CA LEU A 794 3.30 14.67 -30.06
C LEU A 794 4.74 15.13 -30.13
N LEU A 795 5.67 14.18 -30.30
CA LEU A 795 7.11 14.44 -30.35
C LEU A 795 7.57 14.78 -31.75
N ILE A 796 8.39 15.82 -31.86
CA ILE A 796 9.09 16.26 -33.07
C ILE A 796 10.52 16.69 -32.71
N HIS A 797 11.54 16.26 -33.46
CA HIS A 797 12.92 16.66 -33.24
C HIS A 797 13.23 18.00 -33.94
N PRO A 798 13.57 19.05 -33.18
CA PRO A 798 13.99 20.32 -33.74
C PRO A 798 15.48 20.32 -34.19
N GLY A 799 16.22 19.27 -33.82
CA GLY A 799 17.59 19.02 -34.23
C GLY A 799 17.67 17.77 -35.08
N VAL A 800 17.94 17.89 -36.40
CA VAL A 800 18.07 16.72 -37.29
C VAL A 800 19.38 16.80 -38.08
N ASP A 801 19.88 15.64 -38.47
CA ASP A 801 21.10 15.55 -39.26
C ASP A 801 20.99 16.36 -40.58
N GLU A 802 22.08 17.00 -41.00
CA GLU A 802 22.09 17.84 -42.19
C GLU A 802 21.86 17.06 -43.49
N SER A 803 22.17 15.76 -43.52
CA SER A 803 21.89 14.86 -44.63
C SER A 803 20.39 14.70 -44.92
N ARG A 804 19.52 14.98 -43.94
CA ARG A 804 18.07 15.02 -44.13
C ARG A 804 17.69 16.26 -44.92
N PRO A 805 17.07 16.12 -46.13
CA PRO A 805 16.74 17.26 -46.99
C PRO A 805 15.85 18.28 -46.23
N LYS A 806 16.08 19.58 -46.49
CA LYS A 806 15.33 20.67 -45.84
C LYS A 806 13.81 20.52 -45.96
N GLY A 807 13.33 20.08 -47.15
CA GLY A 807 11.89 19.82 -47.36
C GLY A 807 11.31 18.63 -46.57
N GLU A 808 12.18 17.73 -46.13
CA GLU A 808 11.83 16.52 -45.42
C GLU A 808 11.98 16.66 -43.88
N ARG A 809 12.43 17.81 -43.41
CA ARG A 809 12.56 18.11 -41.97
C ARG A 809 11.17 18.45 -41.41
N LEU A 810 10.62 17.61 -40.54
CA LEU A 810 9.23 17.69 -40.07
C LEU A 810 8.92 19.02 -39.37
N TYR A 811 9.87 19.59 -38.65
CA TYR A 811 9.70 20.89 -38.01
C TYR A 811 9.43 22.04 -39.01
N ASN A 812 9.84 21.95 -40.27
CA ASN A 812 9.47 22.91 -41.33
C ASN A 812 7.99 22.80 -41.74
N ARG A 813 7.32 21.68 -41.40
CA ARG A 813 5.90 21.42 -41.67
C ARG A 813 5.03 21.60 -40.42
N LEU A 814 5.61 21.99 -39.28
CA LEU A 814 4.91 22.17 -37.99
C LEU A 814 3.69 23.10 -38.10
N GLY A 815 3.79 24.19 -38.85
CA GLY A 815 2.67 25.11 -39.05
C GLY A 815 1.49 24.49 -39.83
N GLU A 816 1.72 23.52 -40.69
CA GLU A 816 0.68 22.74 -41.36
C GLU A 816 -0.01 21.81 -40.35
N ILE A 817 0.76 21.12 -39.52
CA ILE A 817 0.25 20.22 -38.48
C ILE A 817 -0.65 21.00 -37.49
N ILE A 818 -0.16 22.13 -37.01
CA ILE A 818 -0.93 22.97 -36.06
C ILE A 818 -2.25 23.45 -36.71
N ARG A 819 -2.24 23.94 -37.93
CA ARG A 819 -3.46 24.39 -38.59
C ARG A 819 -4.47 23.28 -38.83
N TYR A 820 -4.03 22.09 -39.22
CA TYR A 820 -4.92 20.95 -39.43
C TYR A 820 -5.57 20.54 -38.11
N LEU A 821 -4.80 20.38 -37.03
CA LEU A 821 -5.31 19.91 -35.73
C LEU A 821 -6.21 20.97 -35.05
N LYS A 822 -5.89 22.27 -35.17
CA LYS A 822 -6.80 23.35 -34.75
C LYS A 822 -8.14 23.31 -35.49
N LYS A 823 -8.13 23.01 -36.80
CA LYS A 823 -9.38 22.84 -37.58
C LYS A 823 -10.20 21.65 -37.11
N LYS A 824 -9.57 20.64 -36.50
CA LYS A 824 -10.23 19.48 -35.86
C LYS A 824 -10.74 19.76 -34.45
N GLY A 825 -10.50 20.95 -33.92
CA GLY A 825 -10.96 21.39 -32.60
C GLY A 825 -9.95 21.14 -31.48
N TYR A 826 -8.72 20.71 -31.80
CA TYR A 826 -7.67 20.55 -30.79
C TYR A 826 -7.09 21.91 -30.37
N ARG A 827 -6.90 22.09 -29.07
CA ARG A 827 -6.03 23.13 -28.52
C ARG A 827 -4.62 22.55 -28.28
N PHE A 828 -3.64 23.43 -28.14
CA PHE A 828 -2.28 23.05 -27.81
C PHE A 828 -1.86 23.72 -26.51
N ASP A 829 -1.27 22.97 -25.61
CA ASP A 829 -0.92 23.51 -24.31
C ASP A 829 0.46 23.06 -23.83
N ARG A 830 0.90 23.70 -22.77
CA ARG A 830 2.06 23.32 -21.98
C ARG A 830 1.64 22.19 -21.04
N LEU A 831 2.54 21.26 -20.74
CA LEU A 831 2.34 20.25 -19.69
C LEU A 831 2.02 20.96 -18.35
N PRO A 832 1.02 20.46 -17.61
CA PRO A 832 0.49 21.13 -16.42
C PRO A 832 1.44 21.17 -15.23
#